data_8d48bd9b856af976b94f4079a848129c
#
_entry.id   8d48bd9b856af976b94f4079a848129c
#
_cell.length_a   1.000
_cell.length_b   1.000
_cell.length_c   1.000
_cell.angle_alpha   90.00
_cell.angle_beta   90.00
_cell.angle_gamma   90.00
#
_symmetry.space_group_name_H-M   'P 1'
#
loop_
_entity.id
_entity.type
_entity.pdbx_description
1 polymer ?
#
loop_
_entity_poly.entity_id
_entity_poly.type
_entity_poly.pdbx_seq_one_letter_code
_entity_poly.pdbx_strand_id
1 'polypeptide(L)'
;MNKLFFFLLYFLIFQGSNFVSAQKLTYKTPDVAVIYPKNRIWATPSGGQEAAFNSPSLQWSSDAKNPNYSVRISSSADYTRDLIEKSDLIYGIFNPHKILSPGTWYWQYKAKDGDWSPNNSFIITENTLLFETPSSKQIIANIPQSHPRVLSYKKDLEDLRIKVKNYAEASQIIAEANSYISLRVPTEIDLNPKFEGKNDFENKKIALLASKKIGSQVYTVLYTLCQAYTLTGEDKYFKTAKAWVTEAVQWDPNGASHNSDFGDAGTMAGFALVLDTFWDKISPEEKEVVVKNISIRANGFYKKWINSVEKRSSSMHVWQHIMHRMLYSSIALVGETPDAEKWLSYIYDIWIAQNPKMGEEDGAWFNGTGYFRMNTLTMYETTHFFNKLSGKDFMLNRWFKNNPKWLIYAMPPSSVSDGFCNDGNKHPMPTIGYAGYADAASRMFNDPYAAWYANEVAKSNGMAIAEDDEFRWFRVIKTNEMPLPKQLPKFDLPQAAVFPDVGVGYMHTNIEEMENNLMLSLRSSPFGSLAHTHADQNTFNIAFGGKRLFYNSGYRPAMGDPHFLGWYKHTQGHNAILIDGQGQPFNAGAYGLIPRFLHGEQISYAMGDASNAYSGKDLGENTDLGMKTFMRHYLMLRPGIIVIYDDLEADHKADWSWLLHNDTGLEVNEKTKSIIAQNEVGGAKVSLYSSSAINFEVSTEFSIPVDNWTKKTDEDGEPIDFKDQWHFKGSAKEKTNKMRYLAIFQVNSAQKFEEIKINAKGIYEVGDWEIFAELDSNKEAKLTARKKDGTASFVSTGEMKVDSKNYAGSNAKIFENSYGNKLYKESKDVIPKAILNAALMPDNK
;
A
#
# COMPACT_ATOMS: atom_id res chain seq x y z
N MET A 1 -5.88 44.31 -53.53
CA MET A 1 -5.64 42.89 -53.58
C MET A 1 -5.02 42.30 -52.28
N ASN A 2 -4.44 43.08 -51.41
CA ASN A 2 -3.73 42.55 -50.20
C ASN A 2 -4.58 42.41 -48.92
N LYS A 3 -5.86 42.85 -48.90
CA LYS A 3 -6.72 42.65 -47.70
C LYS A 3 -7.60 41.38 -47.79
N LEU A 4 -7.78 40.82 -48.97
CA LEU A 4 -8.58 39.59 -49.16
C LEU A 4 -7.74 38.30 -48.86
N PHE A 5 -6.42 38.39 -49.03
CA PHE A 5 -5.49 37.25 -48.77
C PHE A 5 -5.27 37.02 -47.29
N PHE A 6 -5.30 38.07 -46.45
CA PHE A 6 -5.18 37.92 -45.01
C PHE A 6 -6.45 37.37 -44.36
N PHE A 7 -7.62 37.60 -44.90
CA PHE A 7 -8.88 37.07 -44.38
C PHE A 7 -9.05 35.57 -44.74
N LEU A 8 -8.56 35.13 -45.88
CA LEU A 8 -8.58 33.72 -46.26
C LEU A 8 -7.55 32.89 -45.46
N LEU A 9 -6.39 33.46 -45.08
CA LEU A 9 -5.40 32.81 -44.25
C LEU A 9 -5.87 32.68 -42.80
N TYR A 10 -6.62 33.66 -42.27
CA TYR A 10 -7.20 33.60 -40.93
C TYR A 10 -8.37 32.61 -40.84
N PHE A 11 -9.12 32.41 -41.93
CA PHE A 11 -10.18 31.40 -41.99
C PHE A 11 -9.64 29.99 -42.18
N LEU A 12 -8.48 29.81 -42.81
CA LEU A 12 -7.80 28.53 -42.94
C LEU A 12 -7.06 28.12 -41.67
N ILE A 13 -6.62 29.07 -40.85
CA ILE A 13 -5.99 28.74 -39.53
C ILE A 13 -7.08 28.41 -38.50
N PHE A 14 -8.30 28.89 -38.60
CA PHE A 14 -9.41 28.56 -37.70
C PHE A 14 -10.19 27.32 -38.12
N GLN A 15 -10.03 26.81 -39.35
CA GLN A 15 -10.57 25.51 -39.77
C GLN A 15 -9.59 24.37 -39.58
N GLY A 16 -8.35 24.65 -39.15
CA GLY A 16 -7.35 23.67 -38.78
C GLY A 16 -7.33 23.32 -37.30
N SER A 17 -8.20 23.85 -36.45
CA SER A 17 -8.58 23.23 -35.19
C SER A 17 -9.44 22.03 -35.55
N ASN A 18 -8.78 20.93 -35.95
CA ASN A 18 -9.37 19.64 -35.91
C ASN A 18 -10.06 19.53 -34.55
N PHE A 19 -11.38 19.59 -34.53
CA PHE A 19 -12.12 18.75 -33.61
C PHE A 19 -11.44 17.39 -33.74
N VAL A 20 -10.56 17.06 -32.80
CA VAL A 20 -10.18 15.71 -32.56
C VAL A 20 -11.51 15.04 -32.31
N SER A 21 -12.08 14.45 -33.36
CA SER A 21 -13.22 13.57 -33.24
C SER A 21 -12.79 12.69 -32.09
N ALA A 22 -13.63 12.56 -31.08
CA ALA A 22 -13.39 11.69 -29.96
C ALA A 22 -13.00 10.35 -30.56
N GLN A 23 -11.69 10.13 -30.73
CA GLN A 23 -11.17 8.86 -31.22
C GLN A 23 -11.70 7.91 -30.18
N LYS A 24 -12.52 6.97 -30.63
CA LYS A 24 -12.99 5.83 -29.86
C LYS A 24 -11.77 5.34 -29.07
N LEU A 25 -11.67 5.75 -27.81
CA LEU A 25 -10.56 5.35 -26.95
C LEU A 25 -10.78 3.88 -26.63
N THR A 26 -10.41 3.02 -27.56
CA THR A 26 -10.26 1.60 -27.28
C THR A 26 -9.04 1.46 -26.40
N TYR A 27 -9.25 1.43 -25.10
CA TYR A 27 -8.21 1.03 -24.17
C TYR A 27 -7.88 -0.44 -24.46
N LYS A 28 -6.61 -0.71 -24.71
CA LYS A 28 -6.10 -2.08 -24.83
C LYS A 28 -5.38 -2.42 -23.55
N THR A 29 -5.83 -3.44 -22.85
CA THR A 29 -5.13 -3.96 -21.67
C THR A 29 -3.70 -4.34 -22.06
N PRO A 30 -2.69 -3.90 -21.32
CA PRO A 30 -1.31 -4.27 -21.58
C PRO A 30 -1.11 -5.78 -21.46
N ASP A 31 -0.37 -6.38 -22.37
CA ASP A 31 0.02 -7.78 -22.31
C ASP A 31 1.20 -7.95 -21.34
N VAL A 32 0.90 -8.25 -20.08
CA VAL A 32 1.91 -8.49 -19.04
C VAL A 32 2.71 -9.76 -19.33
N ALA A 33 2.18 -10.72 -20.08
CA ALA A 33 2.91 -11.93 -20.41
C ALA A 33 4.18 -11.64 -21.24
N VAL A 34 4.20 -10.53 -21.97
CA VAL A 34 5.39 -10.07 -22.71
C VAL A 34 6.43 -9.48 -21.77
N ILE A 35 5.99 -8.87 -20.68
CA ILE A 35 6.86 -8.18 -19.72
C ILE A 35 7.33 -9.13 -18.64
N TYR A 36 6.53 -10.14 -18.33
CA TYR A 36 6.79 -11.12 -17.28
C TYR A 36 7.12 -12.49 -17.87
N PRO A 37 8.37 -12.72 -18.28
CA PRO A 37 8.77 -14.06 -18.68
C PRO A 37 8.72 -14.97 -17.45
N LYS A 38 7.94 -16.05 -17.52
CA LYS A 38 7.86 -17.08 -16.47
C LYS A 38 9.26 -17.43 -15.95
N ASN A 39 9.45 -17.44 -14.65
CA ASN A 39 10.67 -17.79 -13.92
C ASN A 39 11.85 -16.82 -14.10
N ARG A 40 11.63 -15.56 -14.38
CA ARG A 40 12.71 -14.57 -14.40
C ARG A 40 12.48 -13.46 -13.44
N ILE A 41 13.55 -13.10 -12.76
CA ILE A 41 13.66 -11.85 -12.10
C ILE A 41 14.01 -10.82 -13.15
N TRP A 42 13.27 -9.79 -13.15
CA TRP A 42 13.42 -8.67 -14.05
C TRP A 42 14.71 -7.92 -13.78
N ALA A 43 15.54 -7.73 -14.80
CA ALA A 43 16.64 -6.79 -14.71
C ALA A 43 16.10 -5.36 -14.82
N THR A 44 16.37 -4.50 -13.81
CA THR A 44 15.84 -3.14 -13.77
C THR A 44 16.94 -2.12 -13.41
N PRO A 45 16.93 -0.90 -14.03
CA PRO A 45 16.05 -0.41 -15.10
C PRO A 45 16.39 -1.07 -16.44
N SER A 46 15.39 -1.30 -17.31
CA SER A 46 15.59 -1.95 -18.61
C SER A 46 14.57 -1.48 -19.64
N GLY A 47 14.66 -1.99 -20.87
CA GLY A 47 13.69 -1.72 -21.94
C GLY A 47 13.65 -0.26 -22.39
N GLY A 48 14.70 0.54 -22.17
CA GLY A 48 14.75 1.95 -22.54
C GLY A 48 13.88 2.87 -21.68
N GLN A 49 13.38 2.40 -20.52
CA GLN A 49 12.61 3.25 -19.61
C GLN A 49 13.48 4.37 -18.99
N GLU A 50 12.86 5.48 -18.65
CA GLU A 50 13.54 6.52 -17.90
C GLU A 50 13.85 6.02 -16.48
N ALA A 51 15.08 6.28 -16.01
CA ALA A 51 15.46 5.97 -14.64
C ALA A 51 14.75 6.91 -13.66
N ALA A 52 14.27 6.38 -12.54
CA ALA A 52 13.65 7.20 -11.51
C ALA A 52 14.64 8.18 -10.85
N PHE A 53 15.90 7.76 -10.74
CA PHE A 53 16.98 8.55 -10.14
C PHE A 53 18.25 8.49 -10.98
N ASN A 54 19.05 9.54 -10.89
CA ASN A 54 20.42 9.61 -11.33
C ASN A 54 21.32 9.91 -10.10
N SER A 55 22.01 8.99 -9.56
CA SER A 55 22.51 7.68 -10.00
C SER A 55 21.46 6.56 -9.86
N PRO A 56 21.24 5.73 -10.89
CA PRO A 56 20.31 4.63 -10.82
C PRO A 56 20.90 3.41 -10.11
N SER A 57 20.07 2.68 -9.35
CA SER A 57 20.44 1.36 -8.86
C SER A 57 20.03 0.30 -9.87
N LEU A 58 21.00 -0.53 -10.28
CA LEU A 58 20.79 -1.67 -11.14
C LEU A 58 20.46 -2.89 -10.29
N GLN A 59 19.45 -3.64 -10.67
CA GLN A 59 19.04 -4.85 -9.97
C GLN A 59 18.83 -5.99 -10.96
N TRP A 60 19.21 -7.21 -10.55
CA TRP A 60 19.00 -8.42 -11.35
C TRP A 60 18.73 -9.63 -10.49
N SER A 61 18.30 -10.71 -11.14
CA SER A 61 18.14 -11.99 -10.49
C SER A 61 19.44 -12.56 -9.99
N SER A 62 19.55 -12.72 -8.70
CA SER A 62 20.71 -13.38 -8.08
C SER A 62 20.37 -14.83 -7.76
N ASP A 63 21.38 -15.71 -7.87
CA ASP A 63 21.30 -17.12 -7.46
C ASP A 63 22.05 -17.33 -6.15
N ALA A 64 21.36 -17.80 -5.11
CA ALA A 64 21.96 -18.08 -3.82
C ALA A 64 23.06 -19.16 -3.86
N LYS A 65 23.06 -20.03 -4.89
CA LYS A 65 24.06 -21.07 -5.07
C LYS A 65 25.38 -20.54 -5.63
N ASN A 66 25.34 -19.43 -6.38
CA ASN A 66 26.50 -18.80 -6.99
C ASN A 66 26.51 -17.29 -6.71
N PRO A 67 26.73 -16.84 -5.47
CA PRO A 67 26.59 -15.45 -5.08
C PRO A 67 27.83 -14.60 -5.42
N ASN A 68 28.28 -14.63 -6.66
CA ASN A 68 29.38 -13.78 -7.12
C ASN A 68 29.07 -13.28 -8.54
N TYR A 69 28.92 -11.96 -8.67
CA TYR A 69 28.51 -11.32 -9.90
C TYR A 69 29.50 -10.25 -10.34
N SER A 70 29.54 -10.04 -11.64
CA SER A 70 30.10 -8.83 -12.26
C SER A 70 28.98 -8.07 -12.97
N VAL A 71 29.09 -6.74 -12.96
CA VAL A 71 28.17 -5.82 -13.66
C VAL A 71 29.01 -4.82 -14.45
N ARG A 72 28.51 -4.43 -15.62
CA ARG A 72 29.08 -3.34 -16.40
C ARG A 72 27.99 -2.41 -16.92
N ILE A 73 28.31 -1.13 -16.99
CA ILE A 73 27.41 -0.07 -17.47
C ILE A 73 28.20 0.87 -18.38
N SER A 74 27.61 1.33 -19.49
CA SER A 74 28.26 2.18 -20.48
C SER A 74 27.26 3.08 -21.19
N SER A 75 27.70 4.24 -21.67
CA SER A 75 26.93 5.10 -22.58
C SER A 75 26.88 4.58 -24.03
N SER A 76 27.51 3.45 -24.33
CA SER A 76 27.44 2.80 -25.65
C SER A 76 27.11 1.32 -25.54
N ALA A 77 26.33 0.80 -26.50
CA ALA A 77 25.86 -0.59 -26.51
C ALA A 77 26.98 -1.63 -26.67
N ASP A 78 28.14 -1.20 -27.15
CA ASP A 78 29.37 -2.02 -27.33
C ASP A 78 30.34 -1.90 -26.14
N TYR A 79 29.98 -1.14 -25.11
CA TYR A 79 30.78 -0.93 -23.89
C TYR A 79 32.16 -0.30 -24.12
N THR A 80 32.28 0.53 -25.16
CA THR A 80 33.54 1.23 -25.47
C THR A 80 33.67 2.65 -24.90
N ARG A 81 32.52 3.23 -24.41
CA ARG A 81 32.48 4.60 -23.86
C ARG A 81 31.93 4.62 -22.45
N ASP A 82 32.50 5.46 -21.60
CA ASP A 82 32.06 5.71 -20.22
C ASP A 82 31.86 4.42 -19.42
N LEU A 83 32.70 3.41 -19.65
CA LEU A 83 32.57 2.10 -19.02
C LEU A 83 32.81 2.18 -17.51
N ILE A 84 31.85 1.70 -16.75
CA ILE A 84 31.95 1.41 -15.32
C ILE A 84 31.75 -0.09 -15.14
N GLU A 85 32.71 -0.76 -14.53
CA GLU A 85 32.64 -2.20 -14.27
C GLU A 85 32.93 -2.49 -12.80
N LYS A 86 32.19 -3.45 -12.24
CA LYS A 86 32.33 -3.91 -10.85
C LYS A 86 32.22 -5.42 -10.79
N SER A 87 33.16 -6.04 -10.08
CA SER A 87 33.19 -7.49 -9.81
C SER A 87 33.01 -7.78 -8.33
N ASP A 88 32.90 -9.07 -8.01
CA ASP A 88 32.80 -9.61 -6.64
C ASP A 88 31.58 -9.12 -5.86
N LEU A 89 30.47 -8.89 -6.57
CA LEU A 89 29.18 -8.58 -5.96
C LEU A 89 28.53 -9.87 -5.46
N ILE A 90 28.08 -9.87 -4.22
CA ILE A 90 27.50 -11.05 -3.56
C ILE A 90 25.97 -11.10 -3.60
N TYR A 91 25.34 -10.07 -4.16
CA TYR A 91 23.89 -9.97 -4.40
C TYR A 91 23.62 -9.14 -5.66
N GLY A 92 22.39 -9.24 -6.16
CA GLY A 92 21.98 -8.65 -7.44
C GLY A 92 21.63 -7.18 -7.39
N ILE A 93 22.48 -6.35 -6.75
CA ILE A 93 22.30 -4.89 -6.69
C ILE A 93 23.63 -4.19 -6.94
N PHE A 94 23.58 -3.13 -7.75
CA PHE A 94 24.71 -2.23 -7.94
C PHE A 94 24.23 -0.80 -8.18
N ASN A 95 24.80 0.16 -7.45
CA ASN A 95 24.65 1.59 -7.73
C ASN A 95 26.04 2.14 -8.09
N PRO A 96 26.22 2.89 -9.20
CA PRO A 96 27.51 3.45 -9.57
C PRO A 96 27.95 4.59 -8.64
N HIS A 97 27.10 5.11 -7.76
CA HIS A 97 27.37 6.22 -6.84
C HIS A 97 27.95 7.45 -7.56
N LYS A 98 27.51 7.69 -8.78
CA LYS A 98 27.99 8.73 -9.67
C LYS A 98 26.87 9.24 -10.56
N ILE A 99 26.78 10.54 -10.73
CA ILE A 99 25.86 11.14 -11.70
C ILE A 99 26.29 10.74 -13.12
N LEU A 100 25.34 10.21 -13.86
CA LEU A 100 25.50 9.82 -15.26
C LEU A 100 25.02 10.97 -16.16
N SER A 101 25.66 11.16 -17.32
CA SER A 101 25.23 12.15 -18.31
C SER A 101 23.88 11.80 -18.92
N PRO A 102 23.07 12.79 -19.33
CA PRO A 102 21.83 12.53 -20.09
C PRO A 102 22.12 11.70 -21.35
N GLY A 103 21.19 10.79 -21.66
CA GLY A 103 21.29 9.88 -22.81
C GLY A 103 20.89 8.46 -22.45
N THR A 104 21.07 7.57 -23.42
CA THR A 104 20.82 6.14 -23.23
C THR A 104 22.04 5.47 -22.64
N TRP A 105 21.81 4.71 -21.58
CA TRP A 105 22.82 3.88 -20.91
C TRP A 105 22.47 2.41 -21.07
N TYR A 106 23.51 1.57 -21.26
CA TYR A 106 23.44 0.14 -21.46
C TYR A 106 24.13 -0.57 -20.31
N TRP A 107 23.60 -1.71 -19.87
CA TRP A 107 24.24 -2.48 -18.82
C TRP A 107 23.97 -3.98 -18.95
N GLN A 108 24.89 -4.75 -18.40
CA GLN A 108 24.86 -6.20 -18.34
C GLN A 108 25.39 -6.69 -17.01
N TYR A 109 24.98 -7.86 -16.62
CA TYR A 109 25.51 -8.58 -15.47
C TYR A 109 25.85 -10.01 -15.87
N LYS A 110 26.70 -10.69 -15.08
CA LYS A 110 27.00 -12.11 -15.19
C LYS A 110 27.34 -12.71 -13.84
N ALA A 111 27.05 -14.01 -13.64
CA ALA A 111 27.69 -14.79 -12.59
C ALA A 111 29.18 -14.98 -12.89
N LYS A 112 30.00 -15.26 -11.90
CA LYS A 112 31.47 -15.29 -12.00
C LYS A 112 31.99 -16.08 -13.21
N ASP A 113 31.45 -17.27 -13.42
CA ASP A 113 31.89 -18.18 -14.48
C ASP A 113 30.88 -18.24 -15.65
N GLY A 114 29.94 -17.29 -15.73
CA GLY A 114 28.90 -17.24 -16.75
C GLY A 114 29.14 -16.20 -17.82
N ASP A 115 28.31 -16.25 -18.85
CA ASP A 115 28.26 -15.26 -19.91
C ASP A 115 27.54 -13.99 -19.46
N TRP A 116 27.84 -12.86 -20.14
CA TRP A 116 27.12 -11.61 -19.95
C TRP A 116 25.63 -11.78 -20.34
N SER A 117 24.76 -11.21 -19.51
CA SER A 117 23.33 -11.16 -19.82
C SER A 117 23.07 -10.43 -21.14
N PRO A 118 21.86 -10.55 -21.75
CA PRO A 118 21.45 -9.62 -22.80
C PRO A 118 21.60 -8.17 -22.36
N ASN A 119 21.75 -7.25 -23.32
CA ASN A 119 21.81 -5.82 -23.03
C ASN A 119 20.50 -5.34 -22.42
N ASN A 120 20.61 -4.70 -21.27
CA ASN A 120 19.55 -3.89 -20.70
C ASN A 120 19.86 -2.42 -21.03
N SER A 121 18.84 -1.57 -21.10
CA SER A 121 19.02 -0.14 -21.32
C SER A 121 18.03 0.69 -20.55
N PHE A 122 18.43 1.92 -20.21
CA PHE A 122 17.60 2.95 -19.62
C PHE A 122 18.01 4.35 -20.11
N ILE A 123 17.18 5.33 -19.84
CA ILE A 123 17.40 6.71 -20.28
C ILE A 123 17.57 7.60 -19.04
N ILE A 124 18.57 8.45 -19.07
CA ILE A 124 18.72 9.60 -18.17
C ILE A 124 18.31 10.84 -18.97
N THR A 125 17.42 11.65 -18.44
CA THR A 125 16.98 12.92 -19.00
C THR A 125 17.46 14.09 -18.16
N GLU A 126 17.34 15.31 -18.66
CA GLU A 126 17.59 16.53 -17.87
C GLU A 126 16.64 16.66 -16.66
N ASN A 127 15.51 15.98 -16.69
CA ASN A 127 14.48 15.99 -15.64
C ASN A 127 14.61 14.82 -14.66
N THR A 128 15.50 13.85 -14.93
CA THR A 128 15.71 12.73 -14.01
C THR A 128 16.23 13.24 -12.66
N LEU A 129 15.60 12.85 -11.57
CA LEU A 129 15.94 13.34 -10.23
C LEU A 129 17.39 13.00 -9.89
N LEU A 130 18.18 14.03 -9.56
CA LEU A 130 19.56 13.85 -9.14
C LEU A 130 19.62 13.27 -7.73
N PHE A 131 20.20 12.08 -7.60
CA PHE A 131 20.34 11.38 -6.33
C PHE A 131 21.71 10.69 -6.26
N GLU A 132 22.77 11.48 -6.21
CA GLU A 132 24.11 10.96 -6.01
C GLU A 132 24.27 10.49 -4.56
N THR A 133 24.31 9.18 -4.38
CA THR A 133 24.46 8.56 -3.06
C THR A 133 25.94 8.28 -2.77
N PRO A 134 26.40 8.41 -1.51
CA PRO A 134 27.71 7.88 -1.13
C PRO A 134 27.69 6.34 -1.17
N SER A 135 28.86 5.73 -1.26
CA SER A 135 29.00 4.28 -1.10
C SER A 135 28.69 3.83 0.33
N SER A 136 28.29 2.57 0.51
CA SER A 136 28.09 1.98 1.86
C SER A 136 29.33 2.13 2.75
N LYS A 137 30.55 2.03 2.17
CA LYS A 137 31.80 2.27 2.89
C LYS A 137 31.91 3.69 3.45
N GLN A 138 31.48 4.70 2.70
CA GLN A 138 31.44 6.09 3.17
C GLN A 138 30.39 6.29 4.26
N ILE A 139 29.21 5.66 4.14
CA ILE A 139 28.17 5.68 5.18
C ILE A 139 28.71 5.10 6.49
N ILE A 140 29.38 3.94 6.44
CA ILE A 140 29.98 3.29 7.61
C ILE A 140 31.03 4.19 8.26
N ALA A 141 31.90 4.81 7.46
CA ALA A 141 32.94 5.71 7.96
C ALA A 141 32.40 6.97 8.69
N ASN A 142 31.17 7.36 8.40
CA ASN A 142 30.50 8.50 9.04
C ASN A 142 29.80 8.15 10.35
N ILE A 143 29.77 6.87 10.75
CA ILE A 143 29.22 6.47 12.05
C ILE A 143 30.17 6.87 13.18
N PRO A 144 29.69 7.59 14.22
CA PRO A 144 30.54 7.94 15.36
C PRO A 144 31.15 6.72 16.04
N GLN A 145 32.41 6.82 16.46
CA GLN A 145 33.09 5.76 17.22
C GLN A 145 32.53 5.62 18.65
N SER A 146 32.06 6.73 19.23
CA SER A 146 31.56 6.74 20.60
C SER A 146 30.09 6.36 20.68
N HIS A 147 29.69 5.63 21.75
CA HIS A 147 28.32 5.36 22.13
C HIS A 147 27.78 6.37 23.14
N PRO A 148 26.46 6.66 23.15
CA PRO A 148 25.46 6.14 22.22
C PRO A 148 25.54 6.80 20.85
N ARG A 149 24.98 6.09 19.82
CA ARG A 149 24.99 6.56 18.43
C ARG A 149 23.74 6.15 17.63
N VAL A 150 22.82 5.39 18.25
CA VAL A 150 21.54 4.99 17.62
C VAL A 150 20.45 6.01 17.92
N LEU A 151 20.00 6.13 19.18
CA LEU A 151 18.93 7.08 19.57
C LEU A 151 19.39 8.53 19.56
N SER A 152 20.63 8.77 19.96
CA SER A 152 21.29 10.09 19.91
C SER A 152 22.78 9.87 19.83
N TYR A 153 23.53 10.88 19.37
CA TYR A 153 24.98 10.83 19.50
C TYR A 153 25.41 11.30 20.88
N LYS A 154 26.48 10.67 21.42
CA LYS A 154 27.02 11.02 22.75
C LYS A 154 27.24 12.52 22.94
N LYS A 155 27.77 13.19 21.90
CA LYS A 155 28.07 14.62 21.92
C LYS A 155 26.83 15.52 21.96
N ASP A 156 25.66 15.01 21.54
CA ASP A 156 24.42 15.78 21.38
C ASP A 156 23.45 15.57 22.57
N LEU A 157 23.80 14.72 23.55
CA LEU A 157 22.90 14.33 24.65
C LEU A 157 22.47 15.48 25.56
N GLU A 158 23.40 16.38 25.93
CA GLU A 158 23.07 17.50 26.82
C GLU A 158 22.17 18.50 26.12
N ASP A 159 22.47 18.85 24.88
CA ASP A 159 21.65 19.74 24.07
C ASP A 159 20.25 19.15 23.85
N LEU A 160 20.17 17.85 23.55
CA LEU A 160 18.90 17.16 23.40
C LEU A 160 18.06 17.28 24.68
N ARG A 161 18.62 16.99 25.85
CA ARG A 161 17.93 17.05 27.14
C ARG A 161 17.39 18.43 27.47
N ILE A 162 18.16 19.48 27.16
CA ILE A 162 17.74 20.87 27.36
C ILE A 162 16.57 21.19 26.42
N LYS A 163 16.73 20.85 25.14
CA LYS A 163 15.81 21.13 24.06
C LYS A 163 14.42 20.50 24.29
N VAL A 164 14.38 19.21 24.63
CA VAL A 164 13.14 18.45 24.72
C VAL A 164 12.42 18.53 26.06
N LYS A 165 12.97 19.28 27.05
CA LYS A 165 12.44 19.32 28.41
C LYS A 165 10.96 19.66 28.52
N ASN A 166 10.45 20.45 27.56
CA ASN A 166 9.06 20.89 27.53
C ASN A 166 8.22 20.23 26.47
N TYR A 167 8.75 19.19 25.77
CA TYR A 167 7.97 18.47 24.77
C TYR A 167 6.98 17.51 25.45
N ALA A 168 5.73 17.55 24.99
CA ALA A 168 4.69 16.65 25.52
C ALA A 168 5.06 15.19 25.26
N GLU A 169 5.64 14.90 24.09
CA GLU A 169 6.13 13.57 23.71
C GLU A 169 7.20 13.03 24.68
N ALA A 170 8.12 13.89 25.12
CA ALA A 170 9.15 13.48 26.10
C ALA A 170 8.51 13.12 27.44
N SER A 171 7.49 13.86 27.88
CA SER A 171 6.73 13.56 29.08
C SER A 171 5.99 12.23 28.98
N GLN A 172 5.40 11.92 27.84
CA GLN A 172 4.72 10.64 27.58
C GLN A 172 5.71 9.46 27.60
N ILE A 173 6.88 9.58 26.94
CA ILE A 173 7.93 8.56 27.00
C ILE A 173 8.37 8.29 28.43
N ILE A 174 8.59 9.33 29.23
CA ILE A 174 9.02 9.21 30.63
C ILE A 174 7.93 8.54 31.48
N ALA A 175 6.67 8.93 31.30
CA ALA A 175 5.53 8.34 32.01
C ALA A 175 5.40 6.83 31.70
N GLU A 176 5.47 6.47 30.42
CA GLU A 176 5.43 5.08 29.97
C GLU A 176 6.63 4.27 30.49
N ALA A 177 7.84 4.79 30.41
CA ALA A 177 9.04 4.14 30.96
C ALA A 177 8.92 3.91 32.47
N ASN A 178 8.33 4.84 33.22
CA ASN A 178 8.08 4.67 34.66
C ASN A 178 7.10 3.52 34.95
N SER A 179 6.09 3.30 34.10
CA SER A 179 5.16 2.18 34.25
C SER A 179 5.85 0.82 34.02
N TYR A 180 6.94 0.78 33.24
CA TYR A 180 7.70 -0.45 32.97
C TYR A 180 8.68 -0.85 34.07
N ILE A 181 9.02 0.02 35.02
CA ILE A 181 9.99 -0.26 36.09
C ILE A 181 9.53 -1.45 36.95
N SER A 182 8.23 -1.59 37.17
CA SER A 182 7.64 -2.66 37.98
C SER A 182 7.16 -3.86 37.19
N LEU A 183 7.31 -3.86 35.88
CA LEU A 183 6.88 -5.00 35.07
C LEU A 183 7.74 -6.23 35.33
N ARG A 184 7.08 -7.39 35.41
CA ARG A 184 7.77 -8.67 35.47
C ARG A 184 8.58 -8.91 34.19
N VAL A 185 9.84 -9.24 34.35
CA VAL A 185 10.68 -9.67 33.23
C VAL A 185 10.16 -10.99 32.70
N PRO A 186 9.88 -11.13 31.39
CA PRO A 186 9.48 -12.43 30.84
C PRO A 186 10.65 -13.40 30.84
N THR A 187 10.35 -14.68 31.07
CA THR A 187 11.32 -15.78 31.04
C THR A 187 11.14 -16.61 29.77
N GLU A 188 12.09 -17.54 29.46
CA GLU A 188 11.97 -18.38 28.29
C GLU A 188 10.71 -19.27 28.31
N ILE A 189 10.17 -19.57 29.51
CA ILE A 189 8.92 -20.33 29.66
C ILE A 189 7.73 -19.54 29.07
N ASP A 190 7.74 -18.22 29.14
CA ASP A 190 6.67 -17.36 28.58
C ASP A 190 6.60 -17.42 27.04
N LEU A 191 7.67 -17.88 26.38
CA LEU A 191 7.68 -18.11 24.92
C LEU A 191 6.91 -19.37 24.51
N ASN A 192 6.60 -20.25 25.46
CA ASN A 192 5.85 -21.47 25.19
C ASN A 192 4.34 -21.18 25.14
N PRO A 193 3.63 -21.66 24.11
CA PRO A 193 2.20 -21.47 23.99
C PRO A 193 1.45 -22.17 25.15
N LYS A 194 0.39 -21.52 25.65
CA LYS A 194 -0.47 -22.00 26.75
C LYS A 194 -1.56 -22.98 26.30
N PHE A 195 -1.72 -23.16 24.99
CA PHE A 195 -2.73 -24.04 24.38
C PHE A 195 -2.17 -24.62 23.08
N GLU A 196 -2.77 -25.71 22.64
CA GLU A 196 -2.40 -26.42 21.42
C GLU A 196 -3.50 -26.28 20.37
N GLY A 197 -3.11 -26.28 19.11
CA GLY A 197 -4.00 -26.36 17.95
C GLY A 197 -4.36 -27.81 17.63
N LYS A 198 -5.25 -27.99 16.68
CA LYS A 198 -5.77 -29.30 16.24
C LYS A 198 -4.76 -30.06 15.36
N ASN A 199 -3.74 -29.39 14.85
CA ASN A 199 -2.76 -29.95 13.90
C ASN A 199 -1.43 -29.17 13.93
N ASP A 200 -0.42 -29.69 13.21
CA ASP A 200 0.92 -29.12 13.16
C ASP A 200 0.96 -27.69 12.61
N PHE A 201 0.09 -27.35 11.65
CA PHE A 201 0.02 -25.99 11.12
C PHE A 201 -0.42 -25.00 12.19
N GLU A 202 -1.49 -25.33 12.92
CA GLU A 202 -2.00 -24.49 14.00
C GLU A 202 -0.96 -24.36 15.12
N ASN A 203 -0.32 -25.47 15.54
CA ASN A 203 0.71 -25.46 16.57
C ASN A 203 1.91 -24.56 16.19
N LYS A 204 2.38 -24.63 14.94
CA LYS A 204 3.44 -23.73 14.45
C LYS A 204 3.02 -22.26 14.48
N LYS A 205 1.76 -21.95 14.12
CA LYS A 205 1.24 -20.57 14.18
C LYS A 205 1.10 -20.06 15.59
N ILE A 206 0.63 -20.87 16.51
CA ILE A 206 0.50 -20.54 17.93
C ILE A 206 1.88 -20.25 18.55
N ALA A 207 2.88 -21.10 18.29
CA ALA A 207 4.25 -20.86 18.71
C ALA A 207 4.85 -19.57 18.12
N LEU A 208 4.58 -19.29 16.84
CA LEU A 208 4.97 -18.04 16.19
C LEU A 208 4.34 -16.82 16.88
N LEU A 209 3.04 -16.87 17.20
CA LEU A 209 2.32 -15.77 17.85
C LEU A 209 2.85 -15.54 19.28
N ALA A 210 3.16 -16.59 20.04
CA ALA A 210 3.75 -16.48 21.38
C ALA A 210 5.13 -15.80 21.30
N SER A 211 6.02 -16.27 20.42
CA SER A 211 7.32 -15.65 20.15
C SER A 211 7.20 -14.19 19.75
N LYS A 212 6.27 -13.87 18.81
CA LYS A 212 6.01 -12.50 18.37
C LYS A 212 5.61 -11.58 19.54
N LYS A 213 4.68 -12.04 20.38
CA LYS A 213 4.16 -11.27 21.52
C LYS A 213 5.28 -10.92 22.50
N ILE A 214 6.03 -11.91 22.93
CA ILE A 214 7.09 -11.73 23.94
C ILE A 214 8.27 -10.91 23.39
N GLY A 215 8.75 -11.23 22.18
CA GLY A 215 9.84 -10.46 21.59
C GLY A 215 9.48 -9.03 21.27
N SER A 216 8.21 -8.75 20.90
CA SER A 216 7.72 -7.37 20.75
C SER A 216 7.66 -6.65 22.10
N GLN A 217 7.25 -7.31 23.18
CA GLN A 217 7.26 -6.75 24.52
C GLN A 217 8.68 -6.38 24.96
N VAL A 218 9.65 -7.28 24.76
CA VAL A 218 11.07 -7.02 25.07
C VAL A 218 11.55 -5.78 24.32
N TYR A 219 11.25 -5.68 23.01
CA TYR A 219 11.62 -4.51 22.22
C TYR A 219 11.00 -3.22 22.76
N THR A 220 9.68 -3.20 22.95
CA THR A 220 8.95 -1.99 23.39
C THR A 220 9.48 -1.50 24.73
N VAL A 221 9.62 -2.39 25.70
CA VAL A 221 10.11 -2.00 27.04
C VAL A 221 11.55 -1.48 26.97
N LEU A 222 12.46 -2.19 26.32
CA LEU A 222 13.86 -1.77 26.21
C LEU A 222 14.03 -0.48 25.41
N TYR A 223 13.29 -0.32 24.32
CA TYR A 223 13.29 0.89 23.49
C TYR A 223 12.84 2.11 24.31
N THR A 224 11.71 2.01 25.02
CA THR A 224 11.18 3.10 25.83
C THR A 224 12.09 3.45 27.01
N LEU A 225 12.67 2.45 27.67
CA LEU A 225 13.65 2.68 28.76
C LEU A 225 14.92 3.38 28.25
N CYS A 226 15.43 3.01 27.08
CA CYS A 226 16.58 3.66 26.45
C CYS A 226 16.25 5.11 26.05
N GLN A 227 15.06 5.35 25.51
CA GLN A 227 14.59 6.72 25.22
C GLN A 227 14.51 7.56 26.49
N ALA A 228 13.87 7.05 27.54
CA ALA A 228 13.73 7.78 28.81
C ALA A 228 15.08 8.11 29.46
N TYR A 229 16.05 7.17 29.41
CA TYR A 229 17.41 7.45 29.86
C TYR A 229 18.11 8.52 28.98
N THR A 230 17.95 8.43 27.67
CA THR A 230 18.49 9.43 26.73
C THR A 230 17.98 10.83 27.05
N LEU A 231 16.68 10.94 27.42
CA LEU A 231 16.03 12.21 27.77
C LEU A 231 16.42 12.73 29.17
N THR A 232 16.63 11.85 30.16
CA THR A 232 16.74 12.22 31.57
C THR A 232 18.11 11.96 32.22
N GLY A 233 18.80 10.91 31.75
CA GLY A 233 20.01 10.41 32.39
C GLY A 233 19.77 9.62 33.71
N GLU A 234 18.51 9.32 34.08
CA GLU A 234 18.18 8.68 35.36
C GLU A 234 18.54 7.19 35.38
N ASP A 235 19.33 6.78 36.36
CA ASP A 235 19.87 5.43 36.52
C ASP A 235 18.83 4.29 36.69
N LYS A 236 17.62 4.65 37.13
CA LYS A 236 16.52 3.67 37.31
C LYS A 236 16.21 2.95 35.97
N TYR A 237 16.26 3.66 34.83
CA TYR A 237 16.01 3.08 33.50
C TYR A 237 17.12 2.11 33.08
N PHE A 238 18.39 2.44 33.38
CA PHE A 238 19.48 1.49 33.19
C PHE A 238 19.31 0.22 34.01
N LYS A 239 19.01 0.34 35.30
CA LYS A 239 18.84 -0.81 36.19
C LYS A 239 17.74 -1.75 35.70
N THR A 240 16.61 -1.20 35.27
CA THR A 240 15.49 -1.98 34.72
C THR A 240 15.86 -2.63 33.37
N ALA A 241 16.42 -1.87 32.44
CA ALA A 241 16.85 -2.41 31.14
C ALA A 241 17.89 -3.52 31.28
N LYS A 242 18.86 -3.35 32.19
CA LYS A 242 19.87 -4.38 32.51
C LYS A 242 19.24 -5.67 33.02
N ALA A 243 18.25 -5.60 33.93
CA ALA A 243 17.55 -6.78 34.42
C ALA A 243 16.84 -7.56 33.27
N TRP A 244 16.19 -6.85 32.37
CA TRP A 244 15.52 -7.44 31.19
C TRP A 244 16.53 -8.12 30.25
N VAL A 245 17.66 -7.46 29.95
CA VAL A 245 18.69 -8.04 29.07
C VAL A 245 19.36 -9.23 29.73
N THR A 246 19.67 -9.15 31.04
CA THR A 246 20.34 -10.27 31.78
C THR A 246 19.52 -11.55 31.73
N GLU A 247 18.19 -11.46 31.82
CA GLU A 247 17.30 -12.62 31.67
C GLU A 247 17.19 -13.06 30.19
N ALA A 248 16.82 -12.15 29.30
CA ALA A 248 16.49 -12.51 27.91
C ALA A 248 17.70 -12.94 27.09
N VAL A 249 18.92 -12.56 27.44
CA VAL A 249 20.15 -13.00 26.76
C VAL A 249 20.49 -14.47 27.02
N GLN A 250 19.88 -15.05 28.08
CA GLN A 250 20.02 -16.48 28.38
C GLN A 250 19.13 -17.37 27.50
N TRP A 251 18.13 -16.81 26.85
CA TRP A 251 17.26 -17.57 25.95
C TRP A 251 18.05 -18.09 24.76
N ASP A 252 17.74 -19.33 24.33
CA ASP A 252 18.37 -19.90 23.13
C ASP A 252 18.00 -19.02 21.90
N PRO A 253 18.98 -18.38 21.23
CA PRO A 253 18.71 -17.55 20.06
C PRO A 253 18.22 -18.34 18.84
N ASN A 254 18.32 -19.68 18.85
CA ASN A 254 17.79 -20.57 17.83
C ASN A 254 16.55 -21.35 18.33
N GLY A 255 16.11 -21.09 19.56
CA GLY A 255 15.00 -21.79 20.23
C GLY A 255 13.66 -21.09 20.01
N ALA A 256 12.79 -21.12 21.02
CA ALA A 256 11.43 -20.59 20.96
C ALA A 256 11.37 -19.09 20.62
N SER A 257 12.35 -18.29 21.02
CA SER A 257 12.43 -16.86 20.68
C SER A 257 12.58 -16.60 19.17
N HIS A 258 13.07 -17.58 18.41
CA HIS A 258 13.30 -17.51 16.97
C HIS A 258 12.08 -17.94 16.12
N ASN A 259 11.00 -18.43 16.73
CA ASN A 259 9.81 -18.88 15.99
C ASN A 259 9.13 -17.77 15.18
N SER A 260 9.34 -16.50 15.54
CA SER A 260 8.82 -15.35 14.81
C SER A 260 9.92 -14.37 14.42
N ASP A 261 10.06 -14.07 13.15
CA ASP A 261 10.99 -13.02 12.66
C ASP A 261 10.74 -11.67 13.37
N PHE A 262 9.49 -11.34 13.70
CA PHE A 262 9.17 -10.10 14.44
C PHE A 262 9.65 -10.14 15.89
N GLY A 263 9.44 -11.26 16.57
CA GLY A 263 9.89 -11.48 17.95
C GLY A 263 11.41 -11.49 18.04
N ASP A 264 12.04 -12.24 17.14
CA ASP A 264 13.49 -12.37 17.06
C ASP A 264 14.20 -11.05 16.78
N ALA A 265 13.72 -10.30 15.77
CA ALA A 265 14.25 -8.97 15.46
C ALA A 265 13.99 -7.97 16.59
N GLY A 266 12.86 -8.09 17.30
CA GLY A 266 12.54 -7.24 18.46
C GLY A 266 13.53 -7.47 19.59
N THR A 267 13.77 -8.72 19.95
CA THR A 267 14.74 -9.09 20.98
C THR A 267 16.16 -8.61 20.62
N MET A 268 16.59 -8.85 19.38
CA MET A 268 17.87 -8.41 18.85
C MET A 268 18.06 -6.89 18.95
N ALA A 269 17.08 -6.13 18.48
CA ALA A 269 17.17 -4.66 18.49
C ALA A 269 17.08 -4.06 19.89
N GLY A 270 16.28 -4.66 20.78
CA GLY A 270 16.23 -4.29 22.19
C GLY A 270 17.59 -4.42 22.85
N PHE A 271 18.28 -5.53 22.62
CA PHE A 271 19.65 -5.73 23.12
C PHE A 271 20.64 -4.71 22.55
N ALA A 272 20.56 -4.45 21.23
CA ALA A 272 21.45 -3.49 20.57
C ALA A 272 21.25 -2.07 21.12
N LEU A 273 20.00 -1.66 21.38
CA LEU A 273 19.67 -0.36 21.96
C LEU A 273 20.21 -0.22 23.38
N VAL A 274 20.08 -1.25 24.23
CA VAL A 274 20.61 -1.23 25.58
C VAL A 274 22.12 -1.19 25.56
N LEU A 275 22.77 -2.00 24.73
CA LEU A 275 24.22 -2.00 24.56
C LEU A 275 24.73 -0.63 24.11
N ASP A 276 24.11 -0.01 23.11
CA ASP A 276 24.48 1.29 22.60
C ASP A 276 24.25 2.42 23.64
N THR A 277 23.05 2.44 24.25
CA THR A 277 22.66 3.51 25.17
C THR A 277 23.48 3.50 26.47
N PHE A 278 23.85 2.32 26.95
CA PHE A 278 24.50 2.14 28.26
C PHE A 278 25.93 1.61 28.13
N TRP A 279 26.60 1.82 27.00
CA TRP A 279 27.91 1.27 26.68
C TRP A 279 28.93 1.42 27.82
N ASP A 280 29.03 2.62 28.41
CA ASP A 280 29.98 2.94 29.47
C ASP A 280 29.61 2.31 30.84
N LYS A 281 28.39 1.73 30.98
CA LYS A 281 27.86 1.13 32.22
C LYS A 281 27.82 -0.39 32.21
N ILE A 282 28.09 -1.03 31.08
CA ILE A 282 28.07 -2.49 30.88
C ILE A 282 29.53 -3.00 30.92
N SER A 283 29.81 -4.07 31.67
CA SER A 283 31.17 -4.64 31.75
C SER A 283 31.61 -5.25 30.41
N PRO A 284 32.92 -5.39 30.15
CA PRO A 284 33.41 -6.05 28.93
C PRO A 284 32.83 -7.45 28.73
N GLU A 285 32.73 -8.24 29.78
CA GLU A 285 32.22 -9.63 29.77
C GLU A 285 30.73 -9.65 29.41
N GLU A 286 29.93 -8.74 29.98
CA GLU A 286 28.50 -8.60 29.64
C GLU A 286 28.33 -8.15 28.18
N LYS A 287 29.17 -7.22 27.69
CA LYS A 287 29.15 -6.78 26.28
C LYS A 287 29.39 -7.94 25.34
N GLU A 288 30.40 -8.77 25.61
CA GLU A 288 30.73 -9.93 24.77
C GLU A 288 29.52 -10.88 24.62
N VAL A 289 28.84 -11.19 25.73
CA VAL A 289 27.65 -12.05 25.73
C VAL A 289 26.51 -11.45 24.89
N VAL A 290 26.23 -10.16 25.07
CA VAL A 290 25.16 -9.46 24.34
C VAL A 290 25.52 -9.34 22.86
N VAL A 291 26.74 -8.96 22.50
CA VAL A 291 27.21 -8.87 21.10
C VAL A 291 27.11 -10.22 20.41
N LYS A 292 27.49 -11.31 21.08
CA LYS A 292 27.38 -12.67 20.55
C LYS A 292 25.93 -13.05 20.24
N ASN A 293 25.01 -12.76 21.16
CA ASN A 293 23.59 -13.08 20.96
C ASN A 293 22.99 -12.27 19.79
N ILE A 294 23.25 -10.97 19.72
CA ILE A 294 22.86 -10.10 18.60
C ILE A 294 23.42 -10.65 17.29
N SER A 295 24.71 -11.01 17.27
CA SER A 295 25.39 -11.49 16.04
C SER A 295 24.82 -12.80 15.52
N ILE A 296 24.40 -13.72 16.40
CA ILE A 296 23.73 -14.96 15.98
C ILE A 296 22.43 -14.64 15.23
N ARG A 297 21.57 -13.80 15.83
CA ARG A 297 20.27 -13.41 15.25
C ARG A 297 20.43 -12.60 13.95
N ALA A 298 21.29 -11.61 13.97
CA ALA A 298 21.57 -10.75 12.82
C ALA A 298 22.16 -11.54 11.63
N ASN A 299 23.09 -12.45 11.87
CA ASN A 299 23.62 -13.32 10.83
C ASN A 299 22.57 -14.30 10.30
N GLY A 300 21.61 -14.71 11.12
CA GLY A 300 20.45 -15.50 10.69
C GLY A 300 19.61 -14.72 9.66
N PHE A 301 19.24 -13.46 9.97
CA PHE A 301 18.54 -12.59 9.03
C PHE A 301 19.36 -12.30 7.79
N TYR A 302 20.60 -11.91 7.91
CA TYR A 302 21.48 -11.58 6.80
C TYR A 302 21.60 -12.74 5.80
N LYS A 303 21.85 -13.97 6.27
CA LYS A 303 21.92 -15.16 5.42
C LYS A 303 20.59 -15.48 4.72
N LYS A 304 19.47 -15.26 5.42
CA LYS A 304 18.12 -15.49 4.89
C LYS A 304 17.73 -14.45 3.85
N TRP A 305 18.23 -13.22 3.97
CA TRP A 305 17.84 -12.09 3.11
C TRP A 305 18.61 -12.02 1.82
N ILE A 306 19.93 -12.21 1.86
CA ILE A 306 20.78 -12.17 0.66
C ILE A 306 20.24 -13.13 -0.40
N ASN A 307 20.10 -12.62 -1.63
CA ASN A 307 19.55 -13.33 -2.78
C ASN A 307 18.06 -13.76 -2.62
N SER A 308 17.35 -13.16 -1.68
CA SER A 308 15.93 -13.40 -1.44
C SER A 308 15.13 -12.10 -1.36
N VAL A 309 15.54 -11.14 -0.51
CA VAL A 309 14.81 -9.88 -0.29
C VAL A 309 14.89 -8.97 -1.50
N GLU A 310 16.00 -8.97 -2.23
CA GLU A 310 16.16 -8.23 -3.49
C GLU A 310 15.10 -8.58 -4.52
N LYS A 311 14.63 -9.82 -4.47
CA LYS A 311 13.63 -10.38 -5.38
C LYS A 311 12.18 -10.09 -4.96
N ARG A 312 11.97 -9.77 -3.68
CA ARG A 312 10.64 -9.73 -3.08
C ARG A 312 10.42 -8.52 -2.18
N SER A 313 11.25 -7.51 -2.27
CA SER A 313 11.26 -6.41 -1.30
C SER A 313 9.88 -5.81 -1.04
N SER A 314 9.11 -5.63 -2.07
CA SER A 314 7.79 -5.01 -1.96
C SER A 314 6.72 -5.92 -1.34
N SER A 315 6.94 -7.25 -1.29
CA SER A 315 5.95 -8.21 -0.76
C SER A 315 6.31 -8.82 0.57
N MET A 316 7.50 -8.56 1.11
CA MET A 316 7.98 -9.23 2.32
C MET A 316 7.76 -8.40 3.59
N HIS A 317 7.43 -9.11 4.68
CA HIS A 317 7.33 -8.54 6.03
C HIS A 317 8.65 -7.94 6.56
N VAL A 318 9.78 -8.22 5.93
CA VAL A 318 11.09 -7.63 6.25
C VAL A 318 11.05 -6.10 6.22
N TRP A 319 10.31 -5.51 5.29
CA TRP A 319 10.14 -4.06 5.17
C TRP A 319 9.25 -3.42 6.24
N GLN A 320 8.56 -4.20 7.05
CA GLN A 320 7.77 -3.68 8.16
C GLN A 320 8.71 -3.17 9.28
N HIS A 321 8.96 -3.93 10.29
CA HIS A 321 9.82 -3.51 11.40
C HIS A 321 11.21 -4.17 11.38
N ILE A 322 11.36 -5.30 10.66
CA ILE A 322 12.52 -6.17 10.80
C ILE A 322 13.78 -5.50 10.25
N MET A 323 13.68 -4.87 9.07
CA MET A 323 14.82 -4.16 8.47
C MET A 323 15.28 -2.98 9.35
N HIS A 324 14.35 -2.23 9.90
CA HIS A 324 14.62 -1.12 10.81
C HIS A 324 15.32 -1.59 12.10
N ARG A 325 14.87 -2.70 12.69
CA ARG A 325 15.50 -3.32 13.85
C ARG A 325 16.90 -3.85 13.55
N MET A 326 17.09 -4.39 12.36
CA MET A 326 18.40 -4.80 11.88
C MET A 326 19.33 -3.60 11.65
N LEU A 327 18.80 -2.46 11.15
CA LEU A 327 19.53 -1.21 11.01
C LEU A 327 20.06 -0.70 12.37
N TYR A 328 19.21 -0.69 13.41
CA TYR A 328 19.61 -0.32 14.75
C TYR A 328 20.76 -1.19 15.27
N SER A 329 20.64 -2.51 15.11
CA SER A 329 21.66 -3.48 15.52
C SER A 329 22.96 -3.29 14.76
N SER A 330 22.87 -2.99 13.45
CA SER A 330 24.04 -2.75 12.61
C SER A 330 24.79 -1.47 13.05
N ILE A 331 24.09 -0.37 13.23
CA ILE A 331 24.68 0.91 13.66
C ILE A 331 25.31 0.76 15.06
N ALA A 332 24.61 0.10 15.99
CA ALA A 332 25.11 -0.13 17.33
C ALA A 332 26.43 -0.93 17.35
N LEU A 333 26.63 -1.86 16.40
CA LEU A 333 27.74 -2.80 16.40
C LEU A 333 28.84 -2.56 15.35
N VAL A 334 28.74 -1.52 14.51
CA VAL A 334 29.85 -1.13 13.61
C VAL A 334 31.10 -0.83 14.45
N GLY A 335 32.23 -1.49 14.13
CA GLY A 335 33.47 -1.41 14.91
C GLY A 335 33.57 -2.39 16.08
N GLU A 336 32.44 -2.93 16.54
CA GLU A 336 32.40 -3.91 17.65
C GLU A 336 32.40 -5.36 17.12
N THR A 337 31.89 -5.58 15.92
CA THR A 337 31.99 -6.84 15.19
C THR A 337 32.13 -6.59 13.68
N PRO A 338 32.99 -7.34 12.97
CA PRO A 338 33.19 -7.16 11.52
C PRO A 338 31.95 -7.51 10.69
N ASP A 339 31.01 -8.25 11.25
CA ASP A 339 29.79 -8.62 10.55
C ASP A 339 28.80 -7.44 10.45
N ALA A 340 28.83 -6.48 11.38
CA ALA A 340 27.93 -5.34 11.38
C ALA A 340 28.06 -4.45 10.13
N GLU A 341 29.29 -4.32 9.60
CA GLU A 341 29.54 -3.59 8.37
C GLU A 341 28.89 -4.28 7.16
N LYS A 342 28.86 -5.61 7.12
CA LYS A 342 28.20 -6.38 6.06
C LYS A 342 26.68 -6.21 6.12
N TRP A 343 26.10 -6.25 7.33
CA TRP A 343 24.68 -6.06 7.51
C TRP A 343 24.24 -4.65 7.07
N LEU A 344 24.98 -3.62 7.51
CA LEU A 344 24.67 -2.24 7.18
C LEU A 344 24.84 -1.95 5.68
N SER A 345 25.93 -2.47 5.06
CA SER A 345 26.13 -2.32 3.61
C SER A 345 24.96 -2.91 2.81
N TYR A 346 24.51 -4.10 3.18
CA TYR A 346 23.36 -4.73 2.52
C TYR A 346 22.07 -3.93 2.70
N ILE A 347 21.77 -3.47 3.93
CA ILE A 347 20.57 -2.65 4.19
C ILE A 347 20.62 -1.36 3.39
N TYR A 348 21.78 -0.71 3.32
CA TYR A 348 21.95 0.52 2.57
C TYR A 348 21.74 0.30 1.08
N ASP A 349 22.41 -0.68 0.48
CA ASP A 349 22.32 -0.94 -0.95
C ASP A 349 20.89 -1.30 -1.38
N ILE A 350 20.19 -2.15 -0.60
CA ILE A 350 18.80 -2.47 -0.90
C ILE A 350 17.87 -1.27 -0.67
N TRP A 351 18.17 -0.43 0.32
CA TRP A 351 17.38 0.77 0.59
C TRP A 351 17.42 1.75 -0.58
N ILE A 352 18.61 2.13 -1.05
CA ILE A 352 18.75 3.04 -2.20
C ILE A 352 18.20 2.45 -3.51
N ALA A 353 18.16 1.12 -3.62
CA ALA A 353 17.63 0.43 -4.79
C ALA A 353 16.10 0.36 -4.82
N GLN A 354 15.45 0.32 -3.67
CA GLN A 354 14.05 -0.13 -3.58
C GLN A 354 13.11 0.76 -2.76
N ASN A 355 13.58 1.78 -2.08
CA ASN A 355 12.70 2.65 -1.30
C ASN A 355 12.23 3.85 -2.14
N PRO A 356 10.96 4.18 -2.13
CA PRO A 356 9.78 3.40 -1.70
C PRO A 356 9.06 2.77 -2.91
N LYS A 357 9.38 1.54 -3.27
CA LYS A 357 8.77 0.86 -4.44
C LYS A 357 7.33 0.40 -4.25
N MET A 358 6.87 0.26 -3.00
CA MET A 358 5.50 -0.22 -2.74
C MET A 358 4.43 0.84 -2.96
N GLY A 359 4.78 2.06 -3.20
CA GLY A 359 3.89 3.19 -3.34
C GLY A 359 4.04 3.99 -4.63
N GLU A 360 5.05 3.71 -5.45
CA GLU A 360 5.38 4.50 -6.62
C GLU A 360 5.35 6.03 -6.36
N GLU A 361 5.00 6.87 -7.34
CA GLU A 361 5.03 8.32 -7.17
C GLU A 361 3.68 8.92 -6.71
N ASP A 362 2.57 8.23 -6.92
CA ASP A 362 1.24 8.77 -6.62
C ASP A 362 0.91 8.87 -5.12
N GLY A 363 1.68 8.19 -4.29
CA GLY A 363 1.59 8.28 -2.85
C GLY A 363 0.75 7.18 -2.19
N ALA A 364 0.02 6.36 -2.92
CA ALA A 364 -0.71 5.24 -2.35
C ALA A 364 0.21 4.10 -1.89
N TRP A 365 -0.34 3.11 -1.21
CA TRP A 365 0.39 1.95 -0.72
C TRP A 365 -0.33 0.66 -1.11
N PHE A 366 0.32 -0.23 -1.86
CA PHE A 366 -0.37 -1.35 -2.51
C PHE A 366 -0.91 -2.41 -1.54
N ASN A 367 -0.35 -2.53 -0.34
CA ASN A 367 -0.79 -3.47 0.68
C ASN A 367 -1.92 -2.94 1.60
N GLY A 368 -2.54 -1.80 1.27
CA GLY A 368 -3.61 -1.19 2.05
C GLY A 368 -3.14 -0.36 3.23
N THR A 369 -4.09 0.33 3.86
CA THR A 369 -3.86 1.31 4.92
C THR A 369 -3.25 0.71 6.18
N GLY A 370 -3.68 -0.48 6.59
CA GLY A 370 -3.15 -1.15 7.78
C GLY A 370 -1.69 -1.56 7.63
N TYR A 371 -1.30 -2.12 6.48
CA TYR A 371 0.11 -2.46 6.23
C TYR A 371 0.97 -1.25 5.89
N PHE A 372 0.40 -0.19 5.36
CA PHE A 372 1.06 1.10 5.26
C PHE A 372 1.58 1.53 6.63
N ARG A 373 0.72 1.57 7.66
CA ARG A 373 1.11 1.91 9.04
C ARG A 373 2.29 1.07 9.53
N MET A 374 2.27 -0.24 9.30
CA MET A 374 3.34 -1.16 9.71
C MET A 374 4.70 -0.87 9.05
N ASN A 375 4.74 -0.12 7.97
CA ASN A 375 5.96 0.16 7.20
C ASN A 375 6.47 1.60 7.38
N THR A 376 5.60 2.54 7.74
CA THR A 376 5.92 3.99 7.73
C THR A 376 7.09 4.36 8.60
N LEU A 377 7.14 3.87 9.83
CA LEU A 377 8.25 4.18 10.73
C LEU A 377 9.59 3.69 10.16
N THR A 378 9.61 2.46 9.65
CA THR A 378 10.81 1.91 8.97
C THR A 378 11.27 2.81 7.83
N MET A 379 10.33 3.31 7.01
CA MET A 379 10.65 4.17 5.87
C MET A 379 11.20 5.53 6.31
N TYR A 380 10.58 6.16 7.28
CA TYR A 380 10.96 7.48 7.75
C TYR A 380 12.25 7.46 8.57
N GLU A 381 12.40 6.56 9.52
CA GLU A 381 13.60 6.51 10.36
C GLU A 381 14.82 5.97 9.61
N THR A 382 14.67 4.95 8.78
CA THR A 382 15.79 4.44 7.95
C THR A 382 16.30 5.55 7.02
N THR A 383 15.37 6.27 6.38
CA THR A 383 15.71 7.41 5.53
C THR A 383 16.38 8.52 6.34
N HIS A 384 15.87 8.83 7.54
CA HIS A 384 16.48 9.81 8.43
C HIS A 384 17.92 9.45 8.82
N PHE A 385 18.19 8.19 9.16
CA PHE A 385 19.53 7.72 9.45
C PHE A 385 20.48 7.94 8.26
N PHE A 386 20.04 7.55 7.07
CA PHE A 386 20.87 7.75 5.88
C PHE A 386 21.05 9.22 5.52
N ASN A 387 20.04 10.07 5.71
CA ASN A 387 20.18 11.52 5.58
C ASN A 387 21.27 12.06 6.54
N LYS A 388 21.22 11.65 7.81
CA LYS A 388 22.15 12.08 8.84
C LYS A 388 23.60 11.62 8.56
N LEU A 389 23.76 10.38 8.08
CA LEU A 389 25.07 9.79 7.79
C LEU A 389 25.67 10.27 6.45
N SER A 390 24.83 10.63 5.48
CA SER A 390 25.29 11.00 4.14
C SER A 390 25.34 12.50 3.89
N GLY A 391 24.55 13.29 4.62
CA GLY A 391 24.29 14.70 4.30
C GLY A 391 23.43 14.90 3.04
N LYS A 392 22.79 13.82 2.53
CA LYS A 392 21.92 13.84 1.35
C LYS A 392 20.45 13.66 1.76
N ASP A 393 19.53 14.11 0.93
CA ASP A 393 18.09 13.91 1.17
C ASP A 393 17.60 12.65 0.46
N PHE A 394 17.27 11.62 1.23
CA PHE A 394 16.71 10.36 0.76
C PHE A 394 15.18 10.40 0.62
N MET A 395 14.52 11.52 0.93
CA MET A 395 13.07 11.71 0.77
C MET A 395 12.70 12.44 -0.53
N LEU A 396 13.56 12.41 -1.53
CA LEU A 396 13.34 13.05 -2.83
C LEU A 396 12.22 12.40 -3.64
N ASN A 397 11.90 11.14 -3.41
CA ASN A 397 10.81 10.48 -4.11
C ASN A 397 9.48 11.17 -3.78
N ARG A 398 8.71 11.50 -4.81
CA ARG A 398 7.42 12.19 -4.70
C ARG A 398 6.41 11.45 -3.83
N TRP A 399 6.56 10.13 -3.70
CA TRP A 399 5.72 9.32 -2.84
C TRP A 399 5.63 9.88 -1.41
N PHE A 400 6.76 10.26 -0.79
CA PHE A 400 6.76 10.80 0.59
C PHE A 400 5.88 12.04 0.74
N LYS A 401 5.93 12.94 -0.26
CA LYS A 401 5.12 14.16 -0.27
C LYS A 401 3.64 13.89 -0.57
N ASN A 402 3.35 12.91 -1.41
CA ASN A 402 1.99 12.62 -1.86
C ASN A 402 1.24 11.68 -0.92
N ASN A 403 1.94 10.87 -0.14
CA ASN A 403 1.33 9.84 0.69
C ASN A 403 0.32 10.34 1.74
N PRO A 404 0.55 11.44 2.48
CA PRO A 404 -0.45 11.92 3.44
C PRO A 404 -1.82 12.20 2.79
N LYS A 405 -1.80 12.62 1.55
CA LYS A 405 -3.01 12.92 0.77
C LYS A 405 -3.80 11.68 0.43
N TRP A 406 -3.11 10.57 0.10
CA TRP A 406 -3.78 9.29 -0.09
C TRP A 406 -4.57 8.86 1.14
N LEU A 407 -4.02 9.03 2.35
CA LEU A 407 -4.71 8.69 3.60
C LEU A 407 -6.02 9.47 3.79
N ILE A 408 -6.05 10.76 3.41
CA ILE A 408 -7.27 11.59 3.48
C ILE A 408 -8.43 10.94 2.72
N TYR A 409 -8.14 10.34 1.56
CA TYR A 409 -9.16 9.66 0.75
C TYR A 409 -9.42 8.22 1.18
N ALA A 410 -8.38 7.47 1.52
CA ALA A 410 -8.49 6.04 1.80
C ALA A 410 -9.00 5.74 3.22
N MET A 411 -8.73 6.64 4.15
CA MET A 411 -9.06 6.49 5.56
C MET A 411 -9.34 7.86 6.18
N PRO A 412 -10.45 8.52 5.81
CA PRO A 412 -10.78 9.84 6.36
C PRO A 412 -10.89 9.84 7.88
N PRO A 413 -10.67 10.98 8.56
CA PRO A 413 -10.92 11.09 9.99
C PRO A 413 -12.35 10.66 10.33
N SER A 414 -12.52 9.94 11.44
CA SER A 414 -13.82 9.40 11.89
C SER A 414 -14.52 8.43 10.93
N SER A 415 -13.80 7.87 9.96
CA SER A 415 -14.33 6.89 9.00
C SER A 415 -13.58 5.57 9.07
N VAL A 416 -14.30 4.49 8.75
CA VAL A 416 -13.64 3.23 8.41
C VAL A 416 -12.72 3.41 7.21
N SER A 417 -11.69 2.54 7.07
CA SER A 417 -10.80 2.53 5.91
C SER A 417 -11.53 2.09 4.64
N ASP A 418 -10.86 2.20 3.50
CA ASP A 418 -11.31 1.70 2.21
C ASP A 418 -11.61 0.19 2.16
N GLY A 419 -11.16 -0.55 3.16
CA GLY A 419 -11.42 -1.99 3.31
C GLY A 419 -10.61 -2.88 2.39
N PHE A 420 -9.63 -2.37 1.66
CA PHE A 420 -8.81 -3.20 0.78
C PHE A 420 -7.66 -3.88 1.50
N CYS A 421 -7.24 -5.04 0.97
CA CYS A 421 -6.14 -5.83 1.49
C CYS A 421 -6.42 -6.43 2.88
N ASN A 422 -5.37 -6.87 3.55
CA ASN A 422 -5.47 -7.50 4.87
C ASN A 422 -5.56 -6.48 6.02
N ASP A 423 -6.43 -5.50 5.94
CA ASP A 423 -6.64 -4.51 7.00
C ASP A 423 -7.23 -5.10 8.29
N GLY A 424 -7.54 -6.37 8.26
CA GLY A 424 -8.16 -7.08 9.36
C GLY A 424 -9.67 -7.11 9.25
N ASN A 425 -10.30 -7.74 10.23
CA ASN A 425 -11.74 -8.05 10.18
C ASN A 425 -12.64 -6.83 10.41
N LYS A 426 -12.08 -5.70 10.85
CA LYS A 426 -12.87 -4.58 11.32
C LYS A 426 -12.77 -3.32 10.46
N HIS A 427 -11.88 -3.29 9.46
CA HIS A 427 -11.60 -2.09 8.67
C HIS A 427 -11.48 -0.86 9.57
N PRO A 428 -10.43 -0.77 10.41
CA PRO A 428 -10.39 0.15 11.53
C PRO A 428 -10.41 1.60 11.09
N MET A 429 -10.94 2.46 11.95
CA MET A 429 -10.77 3.91 11.83
C MET A 429 -9.31 4.30 12.06
N PRO A 430 -8.87 5.47 11.58
CA PRO A 430 -7.51 5.94 11.84
C PRO A 430 -7.28 6.15 13.33
N THR A 431 -6.23 5.51 13.85
CA THR A 431 -5.79 5.65 15.24
C THR A 431 -4.84 6.84 15.40
N ILE A 432 -4.49 7.16 16.65
CA ILE A 432 -3.56 8.25 16.95
C ILE A 432 -2.19 8.09 16.27
N GLY A 433 -1.76 6.86 15.95
CA GLY A 433 -0.54 6.60 15.18
C GLY A 433 -0.56 7.20 13.78
N TYR A 434 -1.72 7.26 13.11
CA TYR A 434 -1.86 7.97 11.83
C TYR A 434 -1.75 9.49 12.01
N ALA A 435 -2.25 10.03 13.14
CA ALA A 435 -2.09 11.45 13.44
C ALA A 435 -0.62 11.82 13.69
N GLY A 436 0.12 11.00 14.45
CA GLY A 436 1.56 11.20 14.67
C GLY A 436 2.39 11.17 13.40
N TYR A 437 2.09 10.22 12.51
CA TYR A 437 2.67 10.17 11.18
C TYR A 437 2.37 11.44 10.37
N ALA A 438 1.10 11.83 10.29
CA ALA A 438 0.67 12.96 9.48
C ALA A 438 1.21 14.30 10.02
N ASP A 439 1.33 14.48 11.35
CA ASP A 439 1.99 15.64 11.95
C ASP A 439 3.47 15.72 11.52
N ALA A 440 4.21 14.60 11.62
CA ALA A 440 5.59 14.55 11.18
C ALA A 440 5.74 14.90 9.68
N ALA A 441 4.92 14.29 8.83
CA ALA A 441 4.92 14.57 7.39
C ALA A 441 4.53 16.02 7.07
N SER A 442 3.53 16.57 7.79
CA SER A 442 3.06 17.94 7.60
C SER A 442 4.19 18.96 7.77
N ARG A 443 5.00 18.77 8.81
CA ARG A 443 6.15 19.65 9.12
C ARG A 443 7.29 19.47 8.11
N MET A 444 7.59 18.21 7.74
CA MET A 444 8.68 17.90 6.80
C MET A 444 8.41 18.44 5.40
N PHE A 445 7.17 18.37 4.95
CA PHE A 445 6.79 18.77 3.58
C PHE A 445 6.03 20.09 3.51
N ASN A 446 5.86 20.79 4.66
CA ASN A 446 5.06 22.00 4.78
C ASN A 446 3.64 21.79 4.18
N ASP A 447 3.00 20.67 4.54
CA ASP A 447 1.70 20.25 4.00
C ASP A 447 0.56 20.55 4.98
N PRO A 448 -0.27 21.58 4.70
CA PRO A 448 -1.38 21.94 5.58
C PRO A 448 -2.53 20.92 5.60
N TYR A 449 -2.68 20.08 4.57
CA TYR A 449 -3.69 19.01 4.56
C TYR A 449 -3.28 17.85 5.45
N ALA A 450 -1.99 17.50 5.46
CA ALA A 450 -1.47 16.53 6.42
C ALA A 450 -1.64 17.02 7.87
N ALA A 451 -1.43 18.32 8.13
CA ALA A 451 -1.68 18.91 9.45
C ALA A 451 -3.17 18.89 9.83
N TRP A 452 -4.05 19.20 8.88
CA TRP A 452 -5.50 19.08 9.08
C TRP A 452 -5.88 17.62 9.43
N TYR A 453 -5.41 16.65 8.66
CA TYR A 453 -5.68 15.24 8.90
C TYR A 453 -5.19 14.79 10.28
N ALA A 454 -3.96 15.17 10.68
CA ALA A 454 -3.42 14.86 12.00
C ALA A 454 -4.31 15.38 13.14
N ASN A 455 -4.77 16.64 13.02
CA ASN A 455 -5.63 17.26 14.04
C ASN A 455 -7.02 16.62 14.11
N GLU A 456 -7.66 16.36 12.96
CA GLU A 456 -9.00 15.75 12.94
C GLU A 456 -8.96 14.29 13.42
N VAL A 457 -7.91 13.52 13.08
CA VAL A 457 -7.72 12.16 13.63
C VAL A 457 -7.50 12.20 15.14
N ALA A 458 -6.65 13.10 15.65
CA ALA A 458 -6.43 13.25 17.08
C ALA A 458 -7.73 13.61 17.81
N LYS A 459 -8.50 14.55 17.27
CA LYS A 459 -9.80 14.96 17.79
C LYS A 459 -10.82 13.80 17.80
N SER A 460 -10.88 13.01 16.73
CA SER A 460 -11.81 11.86 16.66
C SER A 460 -11.44 10.74 17.62
N ASN A 461 -10.16 10.61 18.00
CA ASN A 461 -9.70 9.67 19.01
C ASN A 461 -9.81 10.23 20.45
N GLY A 462 -10.11 11.53 20.63
CA GLY A 462 -10.08 12.17 21.94
C GLY A 462 -8.70 12.21 22.59
N MET A 463 -7.62 12.15 21.79
CA MET A 463 -6.24 12.04 22.23
C MET A 463 -5.39 13.21 21.71
N ALA A 464 -4.34 13.57 22.42
CA ALA A 464 -3.33 14.49 21.90
C ALA A 464 -2.36 13.75 20.96
N ILE A 465 -1.85 14.43 19.93
CA ILE A 465 -0.86 13.83 18.99
C ILE A 465 0.38 13.32 19.73
N ALA A 466 0.75 13.95 20.83
CA ALA A 466 1.88 13.52 21.68
C ALA A 466 1.71 12.11 22.30
N GLU A 467 0.47 11.59 22.34
CA GLU A 467 0.16 10.26 22.86
C GLU A 467 0.42 9.14 21.85
N ASP A 468 0.67 9.48 20.57
CA ASP A 468 1.13 8.50 19.57
C ASP A 468 2.44 7.84 20.01
N ASP A 469 2.47 6.52 20.06
CA ASP A 469 3.62 5.72 20.50
C ASP A 469 4.58 5.34 19.36
N GLU A 470 4.14 5.40 18.10
CA GLU A 470 4.95 4.97 16.95
C GLU A 470 5.91 6.06 16.46
N PHE A 471 5.38 7.25 16.11
CA PHE A 471 6.18 8.36 15.59
C PHE A 471 6.71 9.31 16.66
N ARG A 472 6.34 9.12 17.90
CA ARG A 472 6.67 10.00 19.02
C ARG A 472 8.17 10.30 19.13
N TRP A 473 9.02 9.26 19.06
CA TRP A 473 10.46 9.46 19.10
C TRP A 473 10.99 10.19 17.86
N PHE A 474 10.52 9.82 16.68
CA PHE A 474 10.89 10.51 15.44
C PHE A 474 10.52 12.01 15.49
N ARG A 475 9.37 12.34 16.06
CA ARG A 475 8.96 13.73 16.24
C ARG A 475 9.88 14.46 17.22
N VAL A 476 10.22 13.86 18.35
CA VAL A 476 11.16 14.41 19.35
C VAL A 476 12.51 14.78 18.72
N ILE A 477 13.10 13.88 17.95
CA ILE A 477 14.46 14.05 17.42
C ILE A 477 14.53 14.83 16.10
N LYS A 478 13.41 14.92 15.35
CA LYS A 478 13.44 15.44 13.98
C LYS A 478 12.42 16.54 13.70
N THR A 479 11.14 16.33 13.99
CA THR A 479 10.11 17.21 13.42
C THR A 479 9.55 18.27 14.38
N ASN A 480 9.63 18.11 15.71
CA ASN A 480 9.08 19.08 16.65
C ASN A 480 9.73 20.48 16.55
N GLU A 481 10.96 20.59 16.07
CA GLU A 481 11.60 21.90 15.80
C GLU A 481 11.21 22.51 14.45
N MET A 482 10.62 21.70 13.55
CA MET A 482 10.19 22.21 12.27
C MET A 482 8.92 23.05 12.45
N PRO A 483 8.76 24.12 11.69
CA PRO A 483 7.57 24.94 11.79
C PRO A 483 6.33 24.15 11.37
N LEU A 484 5.22 24.40 12.03
CA LEU A 484 3.91 23.95 11.55
C LEU A 484 3.59 24.63 10.22
N PRO A 485 2.97 23.92 9.28
CA PRO A 485 2.44 24.55 8.08
C PRO A 485 1.38 25.59 8.46
N LYS A 486 1.16 26.57 7.58
CA LYS A 486 0.06 27.53 7.75
C LYS A 486 -1.26 26.79 7.81
N GLN A 487 -2.17 27.23 8.67
CA GLN A 487 -3.51 26.66 8.75
C GLN A 487 -4.22 26.75 7.41
N LEU A 488 -4.97 25.72 7.04
CA LEU A 488 -5.82 25.73 5.85
C LEU A 488 -6.89 26.82 5.97
N PRO A 489 -6.94 27.80 5.04
CA PRO A 489 -8.00 28.80 5.06
C PRO A 489 -9.36 28.18 4.68
N LYS A 490 -9.36 27.16 3.86
CA LYS A 490 -10.51 26.40 3.39
C LYS A 490 -10.03 25.06 2.89
N PHE A 491 -10.80 24.01 3.13
CA PHE A 491 -10.58 22.72 2.51
C PHE A 491 -11.03 22.79 1.04
N ASP A 492 -10.11 22.56 0.12
CA ASP A 492 -10.35 22.67 -1.31
C ASP A 492 -9.88 21.45 -2.11
N LEU A 493 -9.64 20.34 -1.41
CA LEU A 493 -9.32 19.09 -2.08
C LEU A 493 -10.51 18.62 -2.93
N PRO A 494 -10.26 18.08 -4.14
CA PRO A 494 -11.28 17.38 -4.89
C PRO A 494 -11.94 16.28 -4.04
N GLN A 495 -13.26 16.13 -4.18
CA GLN A 495 -14.00 15.08 -3.46
C GLN A 495 -13.85 13.68 -4.09
N ALA A 496 -12.93 13.51 -5.04
CA ALA A 496 -12.55 12.23 -5.60
C ALA A 496 -11.11 12.25 -6.06
N ALA A 497 -10.45 11.11 -5.94
CA ALA A 497 -9.07 10.89 -6.40
C ALA A 497 -8.86 9.45 -6.83
N VAL A 498 -7.96 9.23 -7.80
CA VAL A 498 -7.44 7.90 -8.13
C VAL A 498 -5.92 7.89 -8.02
N PHE A 499 -5.38 6.75 -7.63
CA PHE A 499 -3.97 6.47 -7.47
C PHE A 499 -3.62 5.28 -8.39
N PRO A 500 -3.43 5.55 -9.69
CA PRO A 500 -3.37 4.50 -10.70
C PRO A 500 -2.11 3.66 -10.64
N ASP A 501 -1.01 4.17 -10.05
CA ASP A 501 0.22 3.40 -9.87
C ASP A 501 0.02 2.21 -8.93
N VAL A 502 -0.87 2.36 -7.93
CA VAL A 502 -1.30 1.29 -7.03
C VAL A 502 -2.61 0.66 -7.48
N GLY A 503 -3.43 1.39 -8.24
CA GLY A 503 -4.71 0.94 -8.77
C GLY A 503 -5.83 1.00 -7.74
N VAL A 504 -5.94 2.11 -7.01
CA VAL A 504 -7.05 2.40 -6.09
C VAL A 504 -7.66 3.76 -6.39
N GLY A 505 -8.93 3.91 -6.07
CA GLY A 505 -9.63 5.17 -6.25
C GLY A 505 -10.74 5.38 -5.24
N TYR A 506 -11.08 6.65 -5.03
CA TYR A 506 -12.03 7.06 -3.99
C TYR A 506 -12.91 8.18 -4.49
N MET A 507 -14.20 8.11 -4.16
CA MET A 507 -15.18 9.16 -4.43
C MET A 507 -15.94 9.43 -3.14
N HIS A 508 -16.05 10.69 -2.77
CA HIS A 508 -16.74 11.16 -1.58
C HIS A 508 -17.82 12.17 -1.94
N THR A 509 -18.81 12.30 -1.09
CA THR A 509 -19.75 13.42 -1.16
C THR A 509 -19.22 14.63 -0.41
N ASN A 510 -18.67 14.43 0.76
CA ASN A 510 -18.01 15.48 1.55
C ASN A 510 -17.03 14.89 2.57
N ILE A 511 -15.72 15.01 2.34
CA ILE A 511 -14.68 14.48 3.23
C ILE A 511 -14.64 15.23 4.58
N GLU A 512 -15.05 16.49 4.63
CA GLU A 512 -15.00 17.31 5.85
C GLU A 512 -16.17 17.00 6.81
N GLU A 513 -17.31 16.54 6.30
CA GLU A 513 -18.53 16.29 7.07
C GLU A 513 -18.90 14.81 7.05
N MET A 514 -18.20 14.04 7.89
CA MET A 514 -18.27 12.58 7.83
C MET A 514 -19.68 12.00 8.08
N GLU A 515 -20.50 12.64 8.91
CA GLU A 515 -21.84 12.14 9.26
C GLU A 515 -22.74 11.90 8.04
N ASN A 516 -22.56 12.68 6.97
CA ASN A 516 -23.32 12.55 5.72
C ASN A 516 -22.45 12.14 4.53
N ASN A 517 -21.19 11.80 4.78
CA ASN A 517 -20.30 11.44 3.69
C ASN A 517 -20.63 10.05 3.16
N LEU A 518 -20.88 9.98 1.86
CA LEU A 518 -20.91 8.73 1.10
C LEU A 518 -19.53 8.51 0.48
N MET A 519 -18.86 7.44 0.85
CA MET A 519 -17.57 7.02 0.29
C MET A 519 -17.79 5.79 -0.60
N LEU A 520 -17.35 5.89 -1.85
CA LEU A 520 -17.14 4.77 -2.75
C LEU A 520 -15.63 4.59 -2.94
N SER A 521 -15.10 3.46 -2.52
CA SER A 521 -13.74 3.03 -2.80
C SER A 521 -13.72 1.94 -3.87
N LEU A 522 -12.72 1.94 -4.73
CA LEU A 522 -12.57 0.99 -5.83
C LEU A 522 -11.11 0.53 -5.97
N ARG A 523 -10.92 -0.71 -6.41
CA ARG A 523 -9.60 -1.28 -6.61
C ARG A 523 -9.52 -2.07 -7.92
N SER A 524 -8.52 -1.73 -8.74
CA SER A 524 -8.11 -2.48 -9.94
C SER A 524 -6.61 -2.27 -10.09
N SER A 525 -5.81 -3.15 -9.48
CA SER A 525 -4.41 -2.92 -9.19
C SER A 525 -3.46 -3.53 -10.20
N PRO A 526 -2.47 -2.77 -10.72
CA PRO A 526 -1.41 -3.31 -11.55
C PRO A 526 -0.47 -4.28 -10.81
N PHE A 527 -0.49 -4.30 -9.47
CA PHE A 527 0.24 -5.29 -8.67
C PHE A 527 -0.42 -6.67 -8.66
N GLY A 528 -1.65 -6.79 -9.19
CA GLY A 528 -2.41 -8.03 -9.13
C GLY A 528 -2.73 -8.43 -7.68
N SER A 529 -2.58 -9.73 -7.40
CA SER A 529 -2.86 -10.32 -6.09
C SER A 529 -1.60 -10.98 -5.54
N LEU A 530 -1.00 -10.37 -4.53
CA LEU A 530 0.22 -10.88 -3.89
C LEU A 530 0.35 -10.41 -2.44
N ALA A 531 1.11 -11.13 -1.63
CA ALA A 531 1.36 -10.80 -0.22
C ALA A 531 0.06 -10.56 0.57
N HIS A 532 -0.23 -9.33 0.90
CA HIS A 532 -1.38 -8.93 1.71
C HIS A 532 -2.56 -8.39 0.89
N THR A 533 -2.43 -8.30 -0.43
CA THR A 533 -3.55 -7.96 -1.30
C THR A 533 -4.47 -9.16 -1.54
N HIS A 534 -5.64 -8.93 -2.10
CA HIS A 534 -6.65 -9.93 -2.34
C HIS A 534 -6.85 -10.16 -3.86
N ALA A 535 -7.49 -11.27 -4.21
CA ALA A 535 -7.91 -11.56 -5.58
C ALA A 535 -9.25 -10.85 -5.86
N ASP A 536 -9.19 -9.52 -6.00
CA ASP A 536 -10.33 -8.62 -5.94
C ASP A 536 -10.25 -7.47 -6.95
N GLN A 537 -9.68 -7.70 -8.12
CA GLN A 537 -9.64 -6.68 -9.16
C GLN A 537 -11.06 -6.28 -9.59
N ASN A 538 -11.27 -4.99 -9.82
CA ASN A 538 -12.58 -4.39 -10.06
C ASN A 538 -13.60 -4.58 -8.92
N THR A 539 -13.16 -4.72 -7.67
CA THR A 539 -14.04 -4.65 -6.51
C THR A 539 -14.36 -3.20 -6.13
N PHE A 540 -15.37 -3.04 -5.30
CA PHE A 540 -15.69 -1.77 -4.65
C PHE A 540 -16.16 -1.99 -3.22
N ASN A 541 -16.02 -0.96 -2.38
CA ASN A 541 -16.63 -0.90 -1.06
C ASN A 541 -17.38 0.44 -0.91
N ILE A 542 -18.45 0.44 -0.12
CA ILE A 542 -19.28 1.63 0.14
C ILE A 542 -19.41 1.83 1.65
N ALA A 543 -19.03 3.02 2.12
CA ALA A 543 -19.32 3.48 3.48
C ALA A 543 -20.25 4.69 3.44
N PHE A 544 -21.08 4.83 4.47
CA PHE A 544 -21.93 5.99 4.68
C PHE A 544 -21.86 6.44 6.13
N GLY A 545 -21.65 7.74 6.36
CA GLY A 545 -21.50 8.28 7.70
C GLY A 545 -20.28 7.75 8.45
N GLY A 546 -19.21 7.40 7.73
CA GLY A 546 -18.01 6.80 8.30
C GLY A 546 -18.15 5.34 8.73
N LYS A 547 -19.27 4.68 8.40
CA LYS A 547 -19.59 3.30 8.75
C LYS A 547 -19.74 2.42 7.51
N ARG A 548 -19.37 1.14 7.63
CA ARG A 548 -19.53 0.17 6.53
C ARG A 548 -20.99 0.04 6.10
N LEU A 549 -21.18 -0.07 4.80
CA LEU A 549 -22.50 -0.37 4.22
C LEU A 549 -22.40 -1.57 3.28
N PHE A 550 -21.49 -1.58 2.32
CA PHE A 550 -21.17 -2.74 1.50
C PHE A 550 -19.66 -2.91 1.46
N TYR A 551 -19.15 -3.95 2.09
CA TYR A 551 -17.74 -4.23 2.23
C TYR A 551 -17.41 -5.68 1.89
N ASN A 552 -16.14 -6.00 1.69
CA ASN A 552 -15.66 -7.37 1.60
C ASN A 552 -15.96 -8.15 2.88
N SER A 553 -16.17 -9.44 2.72
CA SER A 553 -16.59 -10.35 3.77
C SER A 553 -15.49 -11.35 4.15
N GLY A 554 -15.63 -11.94 5.35
CA GLY A 554 -14.73 -12.94 5.88
C GLY A 554 -13.77 -12.45 6.94
N TYR A 555 -12.89 -13.32 7.37
CA TYR A 555 -12.02 -13.11 8.53
C TYR A 555 -10.60 -13.64 8.30
N ARG A 556 -9.68 -13.20 9.15
CA ARG A 556 -8.29 -13.66 9.13
C ARG A 556 -7.87 -14.21 10.49
N PRO A 557 -8.18 -15.50 10.79
CA PRO A 557 -7.69 -16.14 12.01
C PRO A 557 -6.16 -16.14 12.04
N ALA A 558 -5.53 -16.61 10.97
CA ALA A 558 -4.07 -16.56 10.77
C ALA A 558 -3.70 -16.50 9.29
N MET A 559 -2.44 -16.16 9.02
CA MET A 559 -1.88 -16.28 7.67
C MET A 559 -1.79 -17.76 7.26
N GLY A 560 -2.36 -18.09 6.10
CA GLY A 560 -2.41 -19.46 5.59
C GLY A 560 -3.59 -20.30 6.10
N ASP A 561 -4.50 -19.71 6.89
CA ASP A 561 -5.77 -20.36 7.28
C ASP A 561 -6.64 -20.64 6.06
N PRO A 562 -7.36 -21.78 5.98
CA PRO A 562 -8.21 -22.11 4.82
C PRO A 562 -9.29 -21.07 4.52
N HIS A 563 -9.99 -20.56 5.55
CA HIS A 563 -10.99 -19.51 5.37
C HIS A 563 -10.35 -18.20 4.88
N PHE A 564 -9.19 -17.83 5.48
CA PHE A 564 -8.45 -16.65 5.05
C PHE A 564 -8.05 -16.73 3.57
N LEU A 565 -7.52 -17.87 3.10
CA LEU A 565 -7.07 -18.03 1.72
C LEU A 565 -8.22 -18.20 0.73
N GLY A 566 -9.19 -19.02 1.05
CA GLY A 566 -10.23 -19.43 0.12
C GLY A 566 -11.51 -18.59 0.18
N TRP A 567 -11.70 -17.77 1.23
CA TRP A 567 -12.82 -16.84 1.32
C TRP A 567 -12.35 -15.39 1.40
N TYR A 568 -11.71 -15.00 2.51
CA TYR A 568 -11.39 -13.59 2.80
C TYR A 568 -10.48 -12.94 1.75
N LYS A 569 -9.50 -13.67 1.25
CA LYS A 569 -8.62 -13.21 0.15
C LYS A 569 -9.14 -13.53 -1.24
N HIS A 570 -10.16 -14.37 -1.34
CA HIS A 570 -10.68 -14.83 -2.61
C HIS A 570 -11.79 -13.91 -3.12
N THR A 571 -11.97 -13.86 -4.44
CA THR A 571 -13.00 -13.05 -5.11
C THR A 571 -14.40 -13.24 -4.57
N GLN A 572 -14.72 -14.45 -4.09
CA GLN A 572 -16.06 -14.75 -3.54
C GLN A 572 -16.40 -13.99 -2.25
N GLY A 573 -15.40 -13.47 -1.52
CA GLY A 573 -15.59 -12.59 -0.37
C GLY A 573 -15.64 -11.10 -0.73
N HIS A 574 -15.69 -10.74 -2.01
CA HIS A 574 -15.62 -9.35 -2.49
C HIS A 574 -16.79 -8.97 -3.39
N ASN A 575 -17.09 -7.67 -3.51
CA ASN A 575 -18.10 -7.11 -4.39
C ASN A 575 -17.60 -7.13 -5.85
N ALA A 576 -17.49 -8.31 -6.43
CA ALA A 576 -16.85 -8.58 -7.71
C ALA A 576 -17.69 -9.55 -8.58
N ILE A 577 -17.07 -10.18 -9.57
CA ILE A 577 -17.72 -11.12 -10.49
C ILE A 577 -17.12 -12.52 -10.31
N LEU A 578 -17.96 -13.54 -10.35
CA LEU A 578 -17.51 -14.91 -10.59
C LEU A 578 -17.89 -15.34 -12.01
N ILE A 579 -17.01 -16.14 -12.61
CA ILE A 579 -17.20 -16.80 -13.91
C ILE A 579 -17.15 -18.31 -13.69
N ASP A 580 -18.19 -19.04 -14.13
CA ASP A 580 -18.37 -20.49 -13.89
C ASP A 580 -18.19 -20.89 -12.39
N GLY A 581 -18.64 -20.02 -11.48
CA GLY A 581 -18.52 -20.19 -10.04
C GLY A 581 -17.11 -19.98 -9.49
N GLN A 582 -16.14 -19.57 -10.31
CA GLN A 582 -14.76 -19.36 -9.93
C GLN A 582 -14.38 -17.87 -9.89
N GLY A 583 -13.43 -17.53 -9.05
CA GLY A 583 -12.88 -16.17 -8.91
C GLY A 583 -11.51 -16.03 -9.55
N GLN A 584 -10.92 -14.88 -9.31
CA GLN A 584 -9.58 -14.52 -9.80
C GLN A 584 -8.51 -15.37 -9.10
N PRO A 585 -7.49 -15.87 -9.80
CA PRO A 585 -6.36 -16.55 -9.20
C PRO A 585 -5.53 -15.57 -8.34
N PHE A 586 -5.00 -16.07 -7.23
CA PHE A 586 -4.15 -15.28 -6.35
C PHE A 586 -2.72 -15.23 -6.90
N ASN A 587 -2.46 -14.26 -7.79
CA ASN A 587 -1.19 -14.11 -8.50
C ASN A 587 -0.94 -12.65 -8.91
N ALA A 588 0.34 -12.24 -8.96
CA ALA A 588 0.72 -10.91 -9.47
C ALA A 588 0.38 -10.71 -10.96
N GLY A 589 0.32 -11.79 -11.74
CA GLY A 589 -0.09 -11.78 -13.15
C GLY A 589 -1.59 -11.59 -13.36
N ALA A 590 -2.41 -11.81 -12.32
CA ALA A 590 -3.86 -11.57 -12.31
C ALA A 590 -4.14 -10.12 -11.89
N TYR A 591 -3.86 -9.16 -12.76
CA TYR A 591 -3.84 -7.74 -12.48
C TYR A 591 -5.01 -6.99 -13.12
N GLY A 592 -5.23 -5.77 -12.63
CA GLY A 592 -6.15 -4.81 -13.20
C GLY A 592 -5.54 -3.42 -13.32
N LEU A 593 -6.30 -2.49 -13.86
CA LEU A 593 -5.89 -1.09 -14.08
C LEU A 593 -7.08 -0.16 -13.87
N ILE A 594 -6.81 1.12 -13.63
CA ILE A 594 -7.80 2.20 -13.66
C ILE A 594 -7.45 3.11 -14.83
N PRO A 595 -7.90 2.81 -16.07
CA PRO A 595 -7.51 3.56 -17.25
C PRO A 595 -8.26 4.88 -17.46
N ARG A 596 -9.37 5.12 -16.74
CA ARG A 596 -10.16 6.35 -16.88
C ARG A 596 -10.60 6.89 -15.53
N PHE A 597 -10.53 8.22 -15.41
CA PHE A 597 -11.08 8.96 -14.28
C PHE A 597 -11.50 10.37 -14.70
N LEU A 598 -12.65 10.81 -14.21
CA LEU A 598 -13.15 12.18 -14.36
C LEU A 598 -13.78 12.63 -13.05
N HIS A 599 -13.55 13.88 -12.67
CA HIS A 599 -14.14 14.44 -11.47
C HIS A 599 -14.67 15.85 -11.71
N GLY A 600 -15.89 16.10 -11.25
CA GLY A 600 -16.55 17.38 -11.14
C GLY A 600 -17.37 17.47 -9.86
N GLU A 601 -17.93 18.62 -9.56
CA GLU A 601 -18.65 18.87 -8.31
C GLU A 601 -19.85 17.92 -8.11
N GLN A 602 -20.60 17.65 -9.18
CA GLN A 602 -21.81 16.82 -9.12
C GLN A 602 -21.59 15.36 -9.54
N ILE A 603 -20.57 15.11 -10.38
CA ILE A 603 -20.30 13.80 -10.97
C ILE A 603 -18.84 13.41 -10.72
N SER A 604 -18.60 12.18 -10.30
CA SER A 604 -17.27 11.55 -10.35
C SER A 604 -17.39 10.21 -11.06
N TYR A 605 -16.42 9.90 -11.89
CA TYR A 605 -16.39 8.68 -12.69
C TYR A 605 -15.01 8.05 -12.69
N ALA A 606 -14.96 6.73 -12.58
CA ALA A 606 -13.77 5.94 -12.86
C ALA A 606 -14.15 4.69 -13.65
N MET A 607 -13.20 4.10 -14.36
CA MET A 607 -13.36 2.80 -15.00
C MET A 607 -12.19 1.91 -14.57
N GLY A 608 -12.50 0.72 -14.07
CA GLY A 608 -11.52 -0.33 -13.84
C GLY A 608 -11.53 -1.34 -15.00
N ASP A 609 -10.35 -1.79 -15.39
CA ASP A 609 -10.14 -2.90 -16.33
C ASP A 609 -9.49 -4.06 -15.61
N ALA A 610 -10.23 -5.17 -15.47
CA ALA A 610 -9.78 -6.41 -14.86
C ALA A 610 -9.79 -7.59 -15.86
N SER A 611 -9.68 -7.31 -17.15
CA SER A 611 -9.71 -8.33 -18.20
C SER A 611 -8.59 -9.38 -18.04
N ASN A 612 -7.44 -9.02 -17.47
CA ASN A 612 -6.34 -9.94 -17.18
C ASN A 612 -6.42 -10.60 -15.80
N ALA A 613 -7.42 -10.26 -14.99
CA ALA A 613 -7.45 -10.71 -13.60
C ALA A 613 -7.93 -12.17 -13.42
N TYR A 614 -8.51 -12.78 -14.47
CA TYR A 614 -9.07 -14.13 -14.41
C TYR A 614 -8.16 -15.19 -15.06
N SER A 615 -6.91 -14.85 -15.30
CA SER A 615 -5.89 -15.78 -15.76
C SER A 615 -4.60 -15.60 -14.96
N GLY A 616 -3.89 -16.68 -14.70
CA GLY A 616 -2.66 -16.67 -13.93
C GLY A 616 -2.38 -18.00 -13.27
N LYS A 617 -1.46 -18.02 -12.31
CA LYS A 617 -1.08 -19.19 -11.54
C LYS A 617 -1.62 -19.08 -10.13
N ASP A 618 -2.56 -19.91 -9.76
CA ASP A 618 -3.09 -19.97 -8.40
C ASP A 618 -2.51 -21.16 -7.65
N LEU A 619 -1.89 -20.90 -6.46
CA LEU A 619 -1.29 -21.92 -5.59
C LEU A 619 -0.42 -22.96 -6.32
N GLY A 620 0.16 -22.59 -7.47
CA GLY A 620 1.00 -23.47 -8.30
C GLY A 620 0.34 -24.02 -9.55
N GLU A 621 -0.98 -23.90 -9.71
CA GLU A 621 -1.73 -24.35 -10.86
C GLU A 621 -2.02 -23.19 -11.82
N ASN A 622 -1.91 -23.44 -13.13
CA ASN A 622 -2.29 -22.45 -14.14
C ASN A 622 -3.82 -22.42 -14.24
N THR A 623 -4.40 -21.24 -14.05
CA THR A 623 -5.82 -20.98 -14.20
C THR A 623 -6.01 -20.02 -15.36
N ASP A 624 -6.91 -20.32 -16.28
CA ASP A 624 -7.40 -19.40 -17.30
C ASP A 624 -8.90 -19.63 -17.43
N LEU A 625 -9.67 -18.65 -17.00
CA LEU A 625 -11.12 -18.72 -17.02
C LEU A 625 -11.72 -18.13 -18.30
N GLY A 626 -10.90 -17.85 -19.30
CA GLY A 626 -11.36 -17.38 -20.61
C GLY A 626 -11.97 -15.97 -20.61
N MET A 627 -11.69 -15.13 -19.58
CA MET A 627 -12.16 -13.76 -19.54
C MET A 627 -11.48 -12.93 -20.63
N LYS A 628 -12.27 -12.30 -21.52
CA LYS A 628 -11.78 -11.39 -22.56
C LYS A 628 -11.93 -9.92 -22.17
N THR A 629 -13.03 -9.61 -21.51
CA THR A 629 -13.37 -8.24 -21.11
C THR A 629 -14.01 -8.25 -19.75
N PHE A 630 -13.47 -7.43 -18.86
CA PHE A 630 -14.13 -7.03 -17.61
C PHE A 630 -13.86 -5.55 -17.37
N MET A 631 -14.70 -4.71 -17.95
CA MET A 631 -14.73 -3.28 -17.67
C MET A 631 -15.82 -2.98 -16.66
N ARG A 632 -15.46 -2.36 -15.54
CA ARG A 632 -16.41 -1.89 -14.52
C ARG A 632 -16.37 -0.37 -14.46
N HIS A 633 -17.50 0.24 -14.71
CA HIS A 633 -17.70 1.68 -14.61
C HIS A 633 -18.26 2.02 -13.23
N TYR A 634 -17.64 2.96 -12.56
CA TYR A 634 -18.04 3.51 -11.27
C TYR A 634 -18.43 4.96 -11.46
N LEU A 635 -19.67 5.30 -11.12
CA LEU A 635 -20.19 6.64 -11.29
C LEU A 635 -20.87 7.09 -9.99
N MET A 636 -20.40 8.19 -9.42
CA MET A 636 -21.05 8.84 -8.29
C MET A 636 -21.78 10.08 -8.78
N LEU A 637 -23.08 10.13 -8.54
CA LEU A 637 -23.98 11.24 -8.82
C LEU A 637 -24.43 11.83 -7.49
N ARG A 638 -23.88 12.99 -7.14
CA ARG A 638 -24.12 13.58 -5.82
C ARG A 638 -25.56 14.10 -5.70
N PRO A 639 -26.16 14.02 -4.46
CA PRO A 639 -25.45 13.69 -3.21
C PRO A 639 -25.49 12.20 -2.81
N GLY A 640 -26.26 11.31 -3.42
CA GLY A 640 -26.52 10.00 -2.83
C GLY A 640 -26.76 8.85 -3.82
N ILE A 641 -26.34 8.98 -5.08
CA ILE A 641 -26.52 7.91 -6.07
C ILE A 641 -25.16 7.41 -6.53
N ILE A 642 -25.00 6.06 -6.52
CA ILE A 642 -23.85 5.37 -7.12
C ILE A 642 -24.40 4.47 -8.23
N VAL A 643 -23.70 4.44 -9.37
CA VAL A 643 -23.99 3.53 -10.48
C VAL A 643 -22.76 2.66 -10.72
N ILE A 644 -22.94 1.35 -10.71
CA ILE A 644 -21.94 0.36 -11.11
C ILE A 644 -22.47 -0.30 -12.40
N TYR A 645 -21.68 -0.23 -13.46
CA TYR A 645 -22.04 -0.84 -14.73
C TYR A 645 -20.89 -1.71 -15.23
N ASP A 646 -21.20 -3.00 -15.46
CA ASP A 646 -20.24 -4.00 -15.90
C ASP A 646 -20.45 -4.37 -17.36
N ASP A 647 -19.36 -4.42 -18.13
CA ASP A 647 -19.30 -4.99 -19.48
C ASP A 647 -18.34 -6.19 -19.47
N LEU A 648 -18.91 -7.38 -19.65
CA LEU A 648 -18.24 -8.68 -19.51
C LEU A 648 -18.28 -9.46 -20.82
N GLU A 649 -17.16 -10.08 -21.18
CA GLU A 649 -17.06 -11.03 -22.31
C GLU A 649 -16.09 -12.16 -21.95
N ALA A 650 -16.49 -13.40 -22.25
CA ALA A 650 -15.65 -14.60 -22.19
C ALA A 650 -15.50 -15.25 -23.57
N ASP A 651 -14.50 -16.12 -23.72
CA ASP A 651 -14.24 -16.88 -24.95
C ASP A 651 -15.21 -18.06 -25.14
N HIS A 652 -16.03 -18.36 -24.12
CA HIS A 652 -17.04 -19.41 -24.09
C HIS A 652 -18.34 -18.90 -23.47
N LYS A 653 -19.40 -19.75 -23.50
CA LYS A 653 -20.64 -19.48 -22.77
C LYS A 653 -20.41 -19.75 -21.29
N ALA A 654 -20.25 -18.70 -20.52
CA ALA A 654 -19.95 -18.72 -19.11
C ALA A 654 -21.20 -18.52 -18.24
N ASP A 655 -21.12 -19.01 -17.01
CA ASP A 655 -22.06 -18.75 -15.95
C ASP A 655 -21.58 -17.52 -15.15
N TRP A 656 -22.34 -16.44 -15.17
CA TRP A 656 -21.98 -15.15 -14.58
C TRP A 656 -22.65 -14.91 -13.25
N SER A 657 -21.87 -14.49 -12.23
CA SER A 657 -22.44 -14.11 -10.93
C SER A 657 -21.90 -12.77 -10.46
N TRP A 658 -22.79 -11.86 -10.09
CA TRP A 658 -22.52 -10.57 -9.49
C TRP A 658 -22.66 -10.65 -7.98
N LEU A 659 -21.66 -10.21 -7.21
CA LEU A 659 -21.61 -10.38 -5.76
C LEU A 659 -21.75 -9.04 -5.03
N LEU A 660 -22.44 -9.09 -3.85
CA LEU A 660 -22.54 -7.96 -2.92
C LEU A 660 -22.56 -8.47 -1.49
N HIS A 661 -21.85 -7.81 -0.60
CA HIS A 661 -21.68 -8.25 0.78
C HIS A 661 -22.03 -7.12 1.76
N ASN A 662 -22.57 -7.54 2.91
CA ASN A 662 -22.88 -6.66 4.03
C ASN A 662 -22.74 -7.46 5.34
N ASP A 663 -22.36 -6.80 6.44
CA ASP A 663 -22.16 -7.46 7.74
C ASP A 663 -23.34 -7.30 8.70
N THR A 664 -24.35 -6.50 8.38
CA THR A 664 -25.51 -6.23 9.25
C THR A 664 -26.81 -6.88 8.77
N GLY A 665 -27.01 -7.02 7.48
CA GLY A 665 -28.21 -7.64 6.90
C GLY A 665 -28.52 -7.20 5.48
N LEU A 666 -29.14 -8.10 4.69
CA LEU A 666 -29.63 -7.83 3.34
C LEU A 666 -31.09 -8.24 3.21
N GLU A 667 -31.98 -7.29 2.89
CA GLU A 667 -33.34 -7.58 2.48
C GLU A 667 -33.38 -7.65 0.95
N VAL A 668 -33.71 -8.81 0.41
CA VAL A 668 -33.67 -9.08 -1.04
C VAL A 668 -35.07 -9.31 -1.58
N ASN A 669 -35.43 -8.61 -2.66
CA ASN A 669 -36.69 -8.77 -3.37
C ASN A 669 -36.46 -8.99 -4.87
N GLU A 670 -36.58 -10.24 -5.30
CA GLU A 670 -36.39 -10.63 -6.71
C GLU A 670 -37.42 -10.00 -7.65
N LYS A 671 -38.68 -9.82 -7.20
CA LYS A 671 -39.74 -9.24 -8.06
C LYS A 671 -39.47 -7.78 -8.42
N THR A 672 -38.99 -7.01 -7.44
CA THR A 672 -38.60 -5.58 -7.64
C THR A 672 -37.13 -5.42 -8.01
N LYS A 673 -36.38 -6.54 -8.09
CA LYS A 673 -34.94 -6.56 -8.36
C LYS A 673 -34.15 -5.63 -7.43
N SER A 674 -34.54 -5.61 -6.14
CA SER A 674 -33.98 -4.69 -5.16
C SER A 674 -33.31 -5.43 -3.99
N ILE A 675 -32.26 -4.83 -3.47
CA ILE A 675 -31.52 -5.23 -2.27
C ILE A 675 -31.48 -4.01 -1.36
N ILE A 676 -31.84 -4.16 -0.10
CA ILE A 676 -31.83 -3.09 0.90
C ILE A 676 -30.83 -3.50 1.98
N ALA A 677 -29.96 -2.58 2.36
CA ALA A 677 -29.03 -2.70 3.47
C ALA A 677 -29.03 -1.41 4.28
N GLN A 678 -28.61 -1.50 5.54
CA GLN A 678 -28.49 -0.35 6.42
C GLN A 678 -27.30 -0.50 7.34
N ASN A 679 -26.81 0.62 7.83
CA ASN A 679 -25.89 0.71 8.94
C ASN A 679 -26.49 1.60 10.05
N GLU A 680 -25.70 1.95 11.05
CA GLU A 680 -26.14 2.74 12.21
C GLU A 680 -26.55 4.18 11.85
N VAL A 681 -26.15 4.69 10.67
CA VAL A 681 -26.30 6.09 10.26
C VAL A 681 -27.37 6.25 9.15
N GLY A 682 -27.48 5.26 8.28
CA GLY A 682 -28.41 5.33 7.14
C GLY A 682 -28.55 4.01 6.42
N GLY A 683 -29.03 4.05 5.20
CA GLY A 683 -29.23 2.85 4.41
C GLY A 683 -29.06 3.07 2.92
N ALA A 684 -29.10 1.95 2.19
CA ALA A 684 -29.05 1.93 0.74
C ALA A 684 -30.12 0.99 0.18
N LYS A 685 -30.70 1.39 -0.96
CA LYS A 685 -31.45 0.51 -1.87
C LYS A 685 -30.67 0.34 -3.15
N VAL A 686 -30.37 -0.90 -3.48
CA VAL A 686 -29.69 -1.27 -4.74
C VAL A 686 -30.73 -1.83 -5.69
N SER A 687 -30.85 -1.29 -6.89
CA SER A 687 -31.65 -1.86 -7.97
C SER A 687 -30.72 -2.48 -9.00
N LEU A 688 -30.83 -3.82 -9.20
CA LEU A 688 -29.92 -4.58 -10.06
C LEU A 688 -30.61 -5.02 -11.35
N TYR A 689 -30.08 -4.58 -12.48
CA TYR A 689 -30.54 -4.93 -13.82
C TYR A 689 -29.42 -5.64 -14.59
N SER A 690 -29.79 -6.38 -15.64
CA SER A 690 -28.84 -7.19 -16.41
C SER A 690 -29.29 -7.43 -17.85
N SER A 691 -28.34 -7.78 -18.72
CA SER A 691 -28.60 -8.11 -20.13
C SER A 691 -29.38 -9.41 -20.34
N SER A 692 -29.37 -10.32 -19.38
CA SER A 692 -30.18 -11.56 -19.35
C SER A 692 -30.80 -11.75 -17.97
N ALA A 693 -31.79 -12.62 -17.87
CA ALA A 693 -32.47 -12.92 -16.59
C ALA A 693 -31.46 -13.46 -15.56
N ILE A 694 -31.61 -13.04 -14.33
CA ILE A 694 -30.77 -13.46 -13.19
C ILE A 694 -31.62 -14.00 -12.05
N ASN A 695 -31.06 -14.93 -11.29
CA ASN A 695 -31.59 -15.41 -10.01
C ASN A 695 -30.96 -14.58 -8.89
N PHE A 696 -31.73 -14.33 -7.82
CA PHE A 696 -31.27 -13.67 -6.62
C PHE A 696 -31.11 -14.71 -5.52
N GLU A 697 -29.90 -14.85 -4.99
CA GLU A 697 -29.58 -15.72 -3.88
C GLU A 697 -29.00 -14.90 -2.74
N VAL A 698 -29.35 -15.22 -1.50
CA VAL A 698 -28.74 -14.62 -0.30
C VAL A 698 -28.43 -15.73 0.68
N SER A 699 -27.24 -15.64 1.30
CA SER A 699 -26.75 -16.58 2.31
C SER A 699 -25.98 -15.85 3.38
N THR A 700 -25.90 -16.44 4.56
CA THR A 700 -24.97 -16.03 5.64
C THR A 700 -23.84 -17.03 5.83
N GLU A 701 -23.84 -18.13 5.10
CA GLU A 701 -22.86 -19.19 5.22
C GLU A 701 -21.58 -18.88 4.43
N PHE A 702 -20.44 -19.08 5.05
CA PHE A 702 -19.15 -19.12 4.39
C PHE A 702 -18.93 -20.52 3.78
N SER A 703 -18.65 -20.61 2.49
CA SER A 703 -18.31 -21.89 1.83
C SER A 703 -17.08 -22.58 2.45
N ILE A 704 -16.23 -21.83 3.11
CA ILE A 704 -15.13 -22.30 3.93
C ILE A 704 -15.33 -21.74 5.34
N PRO A 705 -15.75 -22.57 6.31
CA PRO A 705 -16.02 -22.13 7.68
C PRO A 705 -14.84 -21.47 8.36
N VAL A 706 -15.11 -20.64 9.34
CA VAL A 706 -14.11 -19.95 10.16
C VAL A 706 -14.30 -20.29 11.64
N ASP A 707 -13.20 -20.44 12.38
CA ASP A 707 -13.22 -20.50 13.83
C ASP A 707 -12.04 -19.72 14.46
N ASN A 708 -12.17 -19.33 15.72
CA ASN A 708 -11.14 -18.61 16.47
C ASN A 708 -10.15 -19.58 17.14
N TRP A 709 -9.58 -20.51 16.38
CA TRP A 709 -8.59 -21.45 16.92
C TRP A 709 -7.30 -20.78 17.47
N THR A 710 -7.01 -19.55 17.05
CA THR A 710 -5.89 -18.75 17.56
C THR A 710 -6.17 -18.10 18.91
N LYS A 711 -7.39 -18.24 19.46
CA LYS A 711 -7.80 -17.62 20.73
C LYS A 711 -7.57 -16.12 20.78
N LYS A 712 -7.84 -15.43 19.68
CA LYS A 712 -7.82 -13.96 19.65
C LYS A 712 -8.91 -13.40 20.56
N THR A 713 -8.55 -12.33 21.25
CA THR A 713 -9.48 -11.55 22.07
C THR A 713 -9.66 -10.15 21.47
N ASP A 714 -10.77 -9.52 21.80
CA ASP A 714 -11.02 -8.10 21.56
C ASP A 714 -10.28 -7.21 22.56
N GLU A 715 -10.63 -5.93 22.59
CA GLU A 715 -10.00 -4.92 23.46
C GLU A 715 -10.33 -5.15 24.93
N ASP A 716 -11.49 -5.74 25.23
CA ASP A 716 -11.95 -6.08 26.57
C ASP A 716 -11.40 -7.42 27.07
N GLY A 717 -10.65 -8.14 26.23
CA GLY A 717 -10.09 -9.46 26.52
C GLY A 717 -11.03 -10.62 26.27
N GLU A 718 -12.23 -10.37 25.72
CA GLU A 718 -13.19 -11.41 25.38
C GLU A 718 -12.84 -12.10 24.06
N PRO A 719 -13.08 -13.41 23.90
CA PRO A 719 -12.82 -14.11 22.64
C PRO A 719 -13.56 -13.47 21.47
N ILE A 720 -12.84 -13.20 20.38
CA ILE A 720 -13.47 -12.69 19.15
C ILE A 720 -14.43 -13.74 18.61
N ASP A 721 -15.69 -13.35 18.45
CA ASP A 721 -16.72 -14.12 17.75
C ASP A 721 -16.70 -13.73 16.26
N PHE A 722 -16.46 -14.72 15.40
CA PHE A 722 -16.53 -14.54 13.95
C PHE A 722 -17.98 -14.73 13.47
N LYS A 723 -18.77 -13.66 13.62
CA LYS A 723 -20.19 -13.63 13.27
C LYS A 723 -20.42 -13.91 11.80
N ASP A 724 -21.57 -14.49 11.48
CA ASP A 724 -22.04 -14.62 10.12
C ASP A 724 -22.16 -13.25 9.45
N GLN A 725 -21.92 -13.22 8.14
CA GLN A 725 -22.05 -12.05 7.29
C GLN A 725 -22.97 -12.36 6.11
N TRP A 726 -23.54 -11.35 5.50
CA TRP A 726 -24.53 -11.51 4.46
C TRP A 726 -23.91 -11.43 3.06
N HIS A 727 -24.26 -12.41 2.21
CA HIS A 727 -23.71 -12.57 0.87
C HIS A 727 -24.85 -12.65 -0.13
N PHE A 728 -24.92 -11.66 -1.01
CA PHE A 728 -25.83 -11.67 -2.14
C PHE A 728 -25.10 -12.16 -3.39
N LYS A 729 -25.79 -12.99 -4.19
CA LYS A 729 -25.33 -13.46 -5.48
C LYS A 729 -26.44 -13.32 -6.52
N GLY A 730 -26.20 -12.51 -7.57
CA GLY A 730 -27.05 -12.37 -8.74
C GLY A 730 -26.50 -13.19 -9.91
N SER A 731 -26.99 -14.43 -10.09
CA SER A 731 -26.50 -15.37 -11.09
C SER A 731 -27.32 -15.36 -12.38
N ALA A 732 -26.64 -15.37 -13.54
CA ALA A 732 -27.30 -15.53 -14.82
C ALA A 732 -28.12 -16.84 -14.87
N LYS A 733 -29.37 -16.78 -15.40
CA LYS A 733 -30.20 -18.00 -15.57
C LYS A 733 -29.71 -18.88 -16.71
N GLU A 734 -29.00 -18.30 -17.67
CA GLU A 734 -28.45 -18.99 -18.85
C GLU A 734 -27.00 -18.60 -19.08
N LYS A 735 -26.21 -19.55 -19.50
CA LYS A 735 -24.80 -19.31 -19.87
C LYS A 735 -24.70 -18.48 -21.16
N THR A 736 -23.92 -17.40 -21.09
CA THR A 736 -23.73 -16.47 -22.22
C THR A 736 -22.26 -16.11 -22.38
N ASN A 737 -21.83 -15.78 -23.62
CA ASN A 737 -20.47 -15.27 -23.86
C ASN A 737 -20.30 -13.84 -23.37
N LYS A 738 -21.41 -13.07 -23.29
CA LYS A 738 -21.40 -11.67 -22.90
C LYS A 738 -22.46 -11.42 -21.83
N MET A 739 -22.12 -10.62 -20.84
CA MET A 739 -23.04 -10.24 -19.78
C MET A 739 -22.83 -8.79 -19.42
N ARG A 740 -23.93 -8.10 -19.12
CA ARG A 740 -23.90 -6.75 -18.55
C ARG A 740 -24.74 -6.70 -17.29
N TYR A 741 -24.21 -6.01 -16.30
CA TYR A 741 -24.93 -5.68 -15.07
C TYR A 741 -24.99 -4.17 -14.90
N LEU A 742 -26.10 -3.67 -14.41
CA LEU A 742 -26.30 -2.30 -13.97
C LEU A 742 -26.87 -2.31 -12.56
N ALA A 743 -26.11 -1.84 -11.59
CA ALA A 743 -26.54 -1.63 -10.23
C ALA A 743 -26.66 -0.12 -9.94
N ILE A 744 -27.82 0.31 -9.47
CA ILE A 744 -28.10 1.68 -9.07
C ILE A 744 -28.33 1.70 -7.57
N PHE A 745 -27.45 2.36 -6.83
CA PHE A 745 -27.52 2.52 -5.39
C PHE A 745 -28.12 3.89 -5.08
N GLN A 746 -29.16 3.91 -4.25
CA GLN A 746 -29.64 5.12 -3.60
C GLN A 746 -29.23 5.04 -2.13
N VAL A 747 -28.46 6.01 -1.63
CA VAL A 747 -27.93 6.02 -0.26
C VAL A 747 -28.33 7.30 0.44
N ASN A 748 -28.92 7.21 1.62
CA ASN A 748 -29.25 8.37 2.44
C ASN A 748 -29.50 7.99 3.92
N SER A 749 -29.41 9.00 4.80
CA SER A 749 -29.66 8.83 6.25
C SER A 749 -31.14 8.60 6.58
N ALA A 750 -32.05 9.14 5.77
CA ALA A 750 -33.51 9.01 5.99
C ALA A 750 -34.05 7.60 5.67
N GLN A 751 -33.26 6.75 5.01
CA GLN A 751 -33.66 5.42 4.52
C GLN A 751 -34.94 5.42 3.66
N LYS A 752 -35.13 6.54 2.96
CA LYS A 752 -36.25 6.71 2.03
C LYS A 752 -35.74 6.67 0.60
N PHE A 753 -36.24 5.70 -0.16
CA PHE A 753 -35.75 5.44 -1.51
C PHE A 753 -36.87 5.67 -2.53
N GLU A 754 -36.51 6.36 -3.59
CA GLU A 754 -37.44 6.59 -4.69
C GLU A 754 -37.59 5.34 -5.55
N GLU A 755 -38.77 5.20 -6.18
CA GLU A 755 -38.97 4.19 -7.20
C GLU A 755 -38.27 4.62 -8.49
N ILE A 756 -37.43 3.76 -9.05
CA ILE A 756 -36.77 4.00 -10.33
C ILE A 756 -37.78 3.77 -11.44
N LYS A 757 -38.09 4.82 -12.22
CA LYS A 757 -38.94 4.75 -13.40
C LYS A 757 -38.09 4.50 -14.63
N ILE A 758 -38.53 3.57 -15.47
CA ILE A 758 -37.88 3.27 -16.75
C ILE A 758 -38.79 3.76 -17.86
N ASN A 759 -38.35 4.76 -18.60
CA ASN A 759 -39.14 5.28 -19.70
C ASN A 759 -39.03 4.44 -20.99
N ALA A 760 -39.83 4.77 -22.02
CA ALA A 760 -39.84 4.02 -23.29
C ALA A 760 -38.51 3.99 -24.05
N LYS A 761 -37.55 4.85 -23.69
CA LYS A 761 -36.21 4.90 -24.27
C LYS A 761 -35.18 4.07 -23.44
N GLY A 762 -35.60 3.39 -22.39
CA GLY A 762 -34.71 2.64 -21.51
C GLY A 762 -33.90 3.51 -20.55
N ILE A 763 -34.34 4.75 -20.30
CA ILE A 763 -33.68 5.65 -19.35
C ILE A 763 -34.26 5.39 -17.97
N TYR A 764 -33.35 5.21 -17.00
CA TYR A 764 -33.64 5.06 -15.58
C TYR A 764 -33.71 6.44 -14.92
N GLU A 765 -34.87 6.81 -14.42
CA GLU A 765 -35.11 8.07 -13.73
C GLU A 765 -35.09 7.84 -12.22
N VAL A 766 -34.14 8.47 -11.51
CA VAL A 766 -33.98 8.40 -10.05
C VAL A 766 -33.60 9.77 -9.50
N GLY A 767 -34.41 10.31 -8.59
CA GLY A 767 -34.24 11.67 -8.11
C GLY A 767 -34.16 12.68 -9.26
N ASP A 768 -33.15 13.52 -9.21
CA ASP A 768 -32.87 14.52 -10.25
C ASP A 768 -32.08 13.99 -11.46
N TRP A 769 -31.83 12.68 -11.50
CA TRP A 769 -30.95 12.08 -12.50
C TRP A 769 -31.69 11.19 -13.49
N GLU A 770 -31.27 11.26 -14.74
CA GLU A 770 -31.58 10.38 -15.85
C GLU A 770 -30.31 9.57 -16.17
N ILE A 771 -30.42 8.22 -16.08
CA ILE A 771 -29.30 7.30 -16.29
C ILE A 771 -29.66 6.39 -17.46
N PHE A 772 -28.74 6.19 -18.39
CA PHE A 772 -28.90 5.18 -19.44
C PHE A 772 -27.67 4.28 -19.44
N ALA A 773 -27.90 2.97 -19.45
CA ALA A 773 -26.88 1.95 -19.66
C ALA A 773 -27.35 1.01 -20.78
N GLU A 774 -26.50 0.78 -21.78
CA GLU A 774 -26.80 -0.17 -22.86
C GLU A 774 -26.67 -1.60 -22.33
N LEU A 775 -27.79 -2.25 -22.10
CA LEU A 775 -27.84 -3.64 -21.61
C LEU A 775 -27.87 -4.67 -22.75
N ASP A 776 -28.12 -4.28 -24.00
CA ASP A 776 -27.98 -5.21 -25.11
C ASP A 776 -26.48 -5.48 -25.36
N SER A 777 -26.02 -6.67 -24.95
CA SER A 777 -24.60 -7.06 -25.03
C SER A 777 -24.07 -7.22 -26.46
N ASN A 778 -24.94 -7.15 -27.49
CA ASN A 778 -24.54 -7.14 -28.89
C ASN A 778 -24.18 -5.73 -29.39
N LYS A 779 -24.58 -4.70 -28.65
CA LYS A 779 -24.24 -3.31 -28.95
C LYS A 779 -22.98 -2.88 -28.17
N GLU A 780 -22.42 -1.76 -28.57
CA GLU A 780 -21.31 -1.13 -27.83
C GLU A 780 -21.76 -0.75 -26.41
N ALA A 781 -20.92 -1.05 -25.42
CA ALA A 781 -21.17 -0.66 -24.03
C ALA A 781 -21.22 0.86 -23.91
N LYS A 782 -22.25 1.37 -23.29
CA LYS A 782 -22.45 2.81 -23.11
C LYS A 782 -23.16 3.08 -21.79
N LEU A 783 -22.58 3.97 -21.00
CA LEU A 783 -23.19 4.52 -19.80
C LEU A 783 -23.30 6.05 -19.96
N THR A 784 -24.47 6.61 -19.69
CA THR A 784 -24.68 8.06 -19.64
C THR A 784 -25.45 8.44 -18.39
N ALA A 785 -25.19 9.64 -17.89
CA ALA A 785 -26.00 10.27 -16.85
C ALA A 785 -26.25 11.74 -17.18
N ARG A 786 -27.41 12.23 -16.83
CA ARG A 786 -27.78 13.62 -17.01
C ARG A 786 -28.64 14.08 -15.85
N LYS A 787 -28.36 15.27 -15.33
CA LYS A 787 -29.24 15.94 -14.38
C LYS A 787 -30.39 16.57 -15.09
N LYS A 788 -31.61 16.44 -14.57
CA LYS A 788 -32.85 16.92 -15.23
C LYS A 788 -32.86 18.42 -15.49
N ASP A 789 -32.17 19.19 -14.65
CA ASP A 789 -32.02 20.67 -14.84
C ASP A 789 -30.96 21.04 -15.90
N GLY A 790 -30.25 20.05 -16.45
CA GLY A 790 -29.25 20.26 -17.51
C GLY A 790 -27.90 20.78 -17.01
N THR A 791 -27.68 20.93 -15.70
CA THR A 791 -26.44 21.48 -15.14
C THR A 791 -25.28 20.48 -15.20
N ALA A 792 -25.57 19.18 -15.27
CA ALA A 792 -24.54 18.13 -15.31
C ALA A 792 -24.88 17.01 -16.29
N SER A 793 -23.90 16.53 -17.03
CA SER A 793 -24.04 15.35 -17.90
C SER A 793 -22.72 14.59 -18.03
N PHE A 794 -22.83 13.31 -18.32
CA PHE A 794 -21.70 12.38 -18.45
C PHE A 794 -21.97 11.37 -19.55
N VAL A 795 -20.91 10.99 -20.27
CA VAL A 795 -20.88 9.88 -21.24
C VAL A 795 -19.62 9.06 -21.03
N SER A 796 -19.73 7.75 -20.94
CA SER A 796 -18.63 6.81 -20.63
C SER A 796 -17.51 6.75 -21.69
N THR A 797 -17.71 7.33 -22.85
CA THR A 797 -16.64 7.56 -23.85
C THR A 797 -15.61 8.59 -23.38
N GLY A 798 -15.81 9.17 -22.20
CA GLY A 798 -14.88 10.06 -21.56
C GLY A 798 -15.21 11.52 -21.68
N GLU A 799 -16.47 11.86 -21.79
CA GLU A 799 -16.96 13.24 -21.81
C GLU A 799 -17.82 13.51 -20.59
N MET A 800 -17.56 14.62 -19.91
CA MET A 800 -18.36 15.07 -18.79
C MET A 800 -18.52 16.60 -18.84
N LYS A 801 -19.71 17.06 -18.53
CA LYS A 801 -20.00 18.47 -18.32
C LYS A 801 -20.63 18.66 -16.96
N VAL A 802 -20.08 19.56 -16.17
CA VAL A 802 -20.61 19.97 -14.86
C VAL A 802 -20.50 21.47 -14.75
N ASP A 803 -21.62 22.15 -14.47
CA ASP A 803 -21.71 23.60 -14.28
C ASP A 803 -21.03 24.39 -15.42
N SER A 804 -21.35 24.04 -16.66
CA SER A 804 -20.80 24.65 -17.89
C SER A 804 -19.32 24.34 -18.19
N LYS A 805 -18.61 23.63 -17.31
CA LYS A 805 -17.26 23.16 -17.58
C LYS A 805 -17.30 21.82 -18.31
N ASN A 806 -16.57 21.71 -19.39
CA ASN A 806 -16.38 20.46 -20.12
C ASN A 806 -15.09 19.79 -19.67
N TYR A 807 -15.19 18.51 -19.36
CA TYR A 807 -14.07 17.65 -19.03
C TYR A 807 -13.96 16.61 -20.14
N ALA A 808 -12.79 16.51 -20.76
CA ALA A 808 -12.51 15.43 -21.70
C ALA A 808 -11.93 14.23 -20.94
N GLY A 809 -12.43 13.06 -21.26
CA GLY A 809 -11.90 11.80 -20.72
C GLY A 809 -10.55 11.50 -21.29
N SER A 810 -9.68 11.08 -20.44
CA SER A 810 -8.38 10.56 -20.79
C SER A 810 -8.26 9.11 -20.33
N ASN A 811 -7.33 8.38 -20.92
CA ASN A 811 -6.75 7.21 -20.30
C ASN A 811 -6.00 7.75 -19.07
N ALA A 812 -6.68 7.79 -17.93
CA ALA A 812 -6.18 8.45 -16.75
C ALA A 812 -4.90 7.78 -16.31
N LYS A 813 -3.87 8.58 -16.22
CA LYS A 813 -2.72 8.22 -15.43
C LYS A 813 -2.27 9.42 -14.66
N ILE A 814 -1.95 9.20 -13.43
CA ILE A 814 -1.15 10.07 -12.59
C ILE A 814 -1.67 11.50 -12.49
N PHE A 815 -2.19 11.78 -11.33
CA PHE A 815 -2.25 13.13 -10.85
C PHE A 815 -0.83 13.69 -10.72
N GLU A 816 -0.43 14.59 -11.58
CA GLU A 816 0.79 15.37 -11.35
C GLU A 816 0.68 16.21 -10.09
N ASN A 817 -0.54 16.55 -9.75
CA ASN A 817 -0.87 17.27 -8.56
C ASN A 817 -2.27 16.82 -8.13
N SER A 818 -2.37 16.07 -7.08
CA SER A 818 -3.63 15.62 -6.52
C SER A 818 -4.56 16.76 -6.07
N TYR A 819 -4.12 18.00 -6.18
CA TYR A 819 -4.82 19.20 -5.71
C TYR A 819 -4.89 20.32 -6.73
N GLY A 820 -4.31 20.13 -7.91
CA GLY A 820 -4.37 21.11 -8.97
C GLY A 820 -5.55 20.91 -9.90
N ASN A 821 -5.87 21.92 -10.68
CA ASN A 821 -6.92 21.88 -11.70
C ASN A 821 -6.58 21.00 -12.92
N LYS A 822 -5.38 20.38 -12.96
CA LYS A 822 -4.94 19.44 -13.98
C LYS A 822 -4.50 18.15 -13.29
N LEU A 823 -5.36 17.21 -13.33
CA LEU A 823 -5.23 15.98 -12.60
C LEU A 823 -4.64 14.83 -13.43
N TYR A 824 -4.39 15.04 -14.73
CA TYR A 824 -4.03 13.97 -15.65
C TYR A 824 -2.90 14.31 -16.59
N LYS A 825 -2.05 13.32 -16.84
CA LYS A 825 -1.38 13.16 -18.13
C LYS A 825 -2.07 12.03 -18.88
N GLU A 826 -2.52 12.31 -20.10
CA GLU A 826 -2.84 11.27 -21.04
C GLU A 826 -1.59 10.43 -21.28
N SER A 827 -1.72 9.12 -21.11
CA SER A 827 -0.69 8.20 -21.53
C SER A 827 -1.30 7.23 -22.53
N LYS A 828 -0.73 7.24 -23.71
CA LYS A 828 -1.03 6.23 -24.73
C LYS A 828 -0.17 5.01 -24.42
N ASP A 829 -0.80 3.86 -24.22
CA ASP A 829 -0.18 2.52 -24.22
C ASP A 829 1.08 2.35 -23.35
N VAL A 830 1.19 3.07 -22.25
CA VAL A 830 2.31 2.86 -21.32
C VAL A 830 1.87 1.88 -20.24
N ILE A 831 2.63 0.82 -20.11
CA ILE A 831 2.48 -0.12 -19.00
C ILE A 831 2.86 0.60 -17.71
N PRO A 832 2.00 0.64 -16.68
CA PRO A 832 2.33 1.26 -15.42
C PRO A 832 3.62 0.72 -14.82
N LYS A 833 4.44 1.59 -14.22
CA LYS A 833 5.67 1.18 -13.50
C LYS A 833 5.38 0.09 -12.47
N ALA A 834 4.22 0.15 -11.83
CA ALA A 834 3.78 -0.84 -10.86
C ALA A 834 3.64 -2.24 -11.46
N ILE A 835 3.17 -2.39 -12.71
CA ILE A 835 3.14 -3.69 -13.39
C ILE A 835 4.56 -4.19 -13.63
N LEU A 836 5.47 -3.33 -14.08
CA LEU A 836 6.88 -3.68 -14.25
C LEU A 836 7.50 -4.14 -12.94
N ASN A 837 7.20 -3.46 -11.84
CA ASN A 837 7.69 -3.81 -10.50
C ASN A 837 7.06 -5.11 -9.97
N ALA A 838 5.77 -5.32 -10.19
CA ALA A 838 5.10 -6.58 -9.84
C ALA A 838 5.70 -7.77 -10.60
N ALA A 839 6.04 -7.54 -11.87
CA ALA A 839 6.70 -8.53 -12.72
C ALA A 839 8.11 -8.91 -12.22
N LEU A 840 8.73 -8.12 -11.34
CA LEU A 840 10.02 -8.48 -10.71
C LEU A 840 9.90 -9.55 -9.63
N MET A 841 8.68 -9.92 -9.25
CA MET A 841 8.49 -10.89 -8.20
C MET A 841 8.53 -12.31 -8.75
N PRO A 842 9.39 -13.17 -8.18
CA PRO A 842 9.35 -14.58 -8.52
C PRO A 842 8.02 -15.19 -8.09
N ASP A 843 7.53 -16.15 -8.84
CA ASP A 843 6.45 -17.03 -8.40
C ASP A 843 6.77 -17.51 -6.97
N ASN A 844 5.83 -17.31 -6.06
CA ASN A 844 5.93 -17.85 -4.71
C ASN A 844 5.98 -19.38 -4.83
N LYS A 845 7.15 -19.96 -4.72
CA LYS A 845 7.34 -21.37 -4.42
C LYS A 845 7.46 -21.56 -2.93
#